data_cda48c62eac6ab9f48be0a4edd52296a
#
_entry.id   cda48c62eac6ab9f48be0a4edd52296a
#
_cell.length_a   1.000
_cell.length_b   1.000
_cell.length_c   1.000
_cell.angle_alpha   90.00
_cell.angle_beta   90.00
_cell.angle_gamma   90.00
#
_symmetry.space_group_name_H-M   'P 1'
#
loop_
_entity.id
_entity.type
_entity.pdbx_description
1 polymer ?
#
loop_
_entity_poly.entity_id
_entity_poly.type
_entity_poly.pdbx_seq_one_letter_code
_entity_poly.pdbx_strand_id
1 'polypeptide(L)'
;MGDISFNRPGDLLAYTVDATVKDGNGLFVFDTRSGRITTLDNDAQSYNRLTWSDDGAALAVLKGADVEKMRERSNVLVAYRQCRPPSVTPWGASDAGPRQGSGFPERLGCERSRPLAWSHDNKRVFFGIKEQVETADAATRRSTDDLANVDVWNSVDERIQSQQMIRAEVDRNFTFRTAFDVPAAKVIRLTDETMRELEVAQDGRWAVGRDTRGYIHDYKRPAADFYRVNTSTGERTLMFKNQLTGAHAFGISPDGRHFLYWKNNKFQGYELDAATTRTLGGSSAVSFVDMEFDHPGPKPSYGLAGYSERRQVSHRAASYDLWQFPLDGGAPKNITNGVGSKGEVRFRYARTEPIDPLAVGPRGTIDLGKTLTLSAYGEYTKKAGFYELTPDGSLKEVVFEDAAFSTPAKAAKADTFLFTRQTFTEFPDLRVSGPNFKDAKKITDINPQQAEYQWGRRVLFDYKNRDGVRLQGILALPRRLQDGREAANDRDVLREELAEHASHSAPSYLTGMGSMPIQAVSQGYITMLPDIHFRTGSSHSDMLECVEAAVKKVIEMGYADPKRIGVHGHSYGGEGAAFIGTRSKMFAAVGMGAGVTDLTSDFSQSWGWTYQVNGGSGANGNDYYIYGQGRWGVSPGTIPSSTASSRP
;
A
#
# COMPACT_ATOMS: atom_id res chain seq x y z
N MET A 1 -1.31 35.87 2.27
CA MET A 1 -2.38 34.96 2.70
C MET A 1 -1.70 33.65 3.02
N GLY A 2 -1.92 33.13 4.22
CA GLY A 2 -1.35 31.84 4.65
C GLY A 2 -2.28 30.67 4.35
N ASP A 3 -2.51 29.82 5.35
CA ASP A 3 -3.42 28.68 5.23
C ASP A 3 -4.87 29.14 5.07
N ILE A 4 -5.66 28.38 4.29
CA ILE A 4 -7.08 28.61 4.08
C ILE A 4 -7.81 27.25 4.07
N SER A 5 -8.92 27.14 4.82
CA SER A 5 -9.66 25.88 4.93
C SER A 5 -11.14 26.11 5.24
N PHE A 6 -12.04 25.49 4.47
CA PHE A 6 -13.43 25.39 4.84
C PHE A 6 -13.63 24.32 5.92
N ASN A 7 -14.59 24.56 6.81
CA ASN A 7 -15.11 23.49 7.65
C ASN A 7 -15.90 22.48 6.80
N ARG A 8 -16.16 21.28 7.31
CA ARG A 8 -16.85 20.22 6.58
C ARG A 8 -18.25 20.59 6.09
N PRO A 9 -19.10 21.33 6.86
CA PRO A 9 -20.38 21.83 6.35
C PRO A 9 -20.25 22.89 5.25
N GLY A 10 -19.07 23.51 5.06
CA GLY A 10 -18.83 24.54 4.06
C GLY A 10 -19.43 25.91 4.40
N ASP A 11 -19.85 26.10 5.63
CA ASP A 11 -20.48 27.35 6.09
C ASP A 11 -19.49 28.28 6.83
N LEU A 12 -18.32 27.78 7.21
CA LEU A 12 -17.25 28.59 7.82
C LEU A 12 -15.95 28.42 7.02
N LEU A 13 -15.30 29.54 6.71
CA LEU A 13 -13.97 29.57 6.10
C LEU A 13 -12.98 30.13 7.11
N ALA A 14 -12.05 29.31 7.59
CA ALA A 14 -10.92 29.79 8.36
C ALA A 14 -9.76 30.13 7.44
N TYR A 15 -9.06 31.22 7.72
CA TYR A 15 -7.87 31.62 6.98
C TYR A 15 -6.89 32.39 7.88
N THR A 16 -5.61 32.31 7.51
CA THR A 16 -4.54 33.03 8.17
C THR A 16 -4.03 34.15 7.26
N VAL A 17 -3.66 35.24 7.85
CA VAL A 17 -2.95 36.35 7.17
C VAL A 17 -1.56 36.40 7.77
N ASP A 18 -0.55 36.39 6.92
CA ASP A 18 0.86 36.50 7.29
C ASP A 18 1.37 37.88 6.85
N ALA A 19 1.28 38.81 7.74
CA ALA A 19 1.75 40.19 7.56
C ALA A 19 3.05 40.42 8.37
N THR A 20 3.86 41.36 7.90
CA THR A 20 5.15 41.69 8.55
C THR A 20 5.01 42.34 9.91
N VAL A 21 3.81 42.86 10.22
CA VAL A 21 3.48 43.56 11.47
C VAL A 21 2.19 42.97 12.06
N LYS A 22 1.94 43.23 13.33
CA LYS A 22 0.75 42.74 14.02
C LYS A 22 -0.55 43.19 13.36
N ASP A 23 -0.58 44.42 12.86
CA ASP A 23 -1.79 44.98 12.25
C ASP A 23 -2.12 44.23 10.95
N GLY A 24 -3.29 43.60 10.93
CA GLY A 24 -3.75 42.77 9.83
C GLY A 24 -3.23 41.33 9.82
N ASN A 25 -2.26 40.98 10.68
CA ASN A 25 -1.78 39.60 10.84
C ASN A 25 -2.69 38.84 11.80
N GLY A 26 -3.01 37.56 11.51
CA GLY A 26 -3.83 36.81 12.44
C GLY A 26 -4.59 35.64 11.84
N LEU A 27 -5.46 35.11 12.68
CA LEU A 27 -6.39 34.03 12.37
C LEU A 27 -7.83 34.55 12.33
N PHE A 28 -8.51 34.28 11.22
CA PHE A 28 -9.85 34.79 10.94
C PHE A 28 -10.79 33.63 10.55
N VAL A 29 -12.07 33.83 10.89
CA VAL A 29 -13.16 32.96 10.40
C VAL A 29 -14.20 33.79 9.69
N PHE A 30 -14.53 33.45 8.45
CA PHE A 30 -15.58 34.02 7.64
C PHE A 30 -16.78 33.10 7.64
N ASP A 31 -17.92 33.61 8.08
CA ASP A 31 -19.21 32.91 8.00
C ASP A 31 -19.84 33.19 6.63
N THR A 32 -19.94 32.15 5.79
CA THR A 32 -20.42 32.27 4.40
C THR A 32 -21.92 32.60 4.31
N ARG A 33 -22.68 32.36 5.38
CA ARG A 33 -24.12 32.60 5.42
C ARG A 33 -24.44 34.07 5.80
N SER A 34 -23.72 34.59 6.79
CA SER A 34 -23.94 35.96 7.30
C SER A 34 -23.01 36.98 6.66
N GLY A 35 -21.95 36.57 5.97
CA GLY A 35 -20.90 37.47 5.46
C GLY A 35 -20.00 38.06 6.54
N ARG A 36 -20.11 37.61 7.78
CA ARG A 36 -19.36 38.17 8.92
C ARG A 36 -17.96 37.58 9.00
N ILE A 37 -16.98 38.41 9.22
CA ILE A 37 -15.60 38.04 9.59
C ILE A 37 -15.45 38.16 11.10
N THR A 38 -14.88 37.14 11.74
CA THR A 38 -14.52 37.12 13.15
C THR A 38 -13.02 36.93 13.28
N THR A 39 -12.33 37.82 13.97
CA THR A 39 -10.92 37.64 14.33
C THR A 39 -10.84 36.75 15.55
N LEU A 40 -10.18 35.59 15.41
CA LEU A 40 -9.96 34.63 16.51
C LEU A 40 -8.69 34.96 17.28
N ASP A 41 -7.63 35.38 16.59
CA ASP A 41 -6.36 35.80 17.18
C ASP A 41 -5.66 36.81 16.26
N ASN A 42 -4.91 37.72 16.87
CA ASN A 42 -4.14 38.74 16.17
C ASN A 42 -2.81 38.95 16.90
N ASP A 43 -1.70 38.59 16.24
CA ASP A 43 -0.36 38.69 16.78
C ASP A 43 0.65 38.88 15.64
N ALA A 44 1.87 39.30 15.95
CA ALA A 44 2.96 39.38 14.98
C ALA A 44 3.58 38.03 14.61
N GLN A 45 3.11 36.93 15.22
CA GLN A 45 3.57 35.56 14.93
C GLN A 45 2.88 34.96 13.69
N SER A 46 3.51 34.00 13.07
CA SER A 46 2.91 33.28 11.95
C SER A 46 1.98 32.17 12.41
N TYR A 47 0.92 31.92 11.62
CA TYR A 47 -0.08 30.87 11.87
C TYR A 47 -0.03 29.82 10.77
N ASN A 48 0.14 28.54 11.15
CA ASN A 48 0.27 27.42 10.22
C ASN A 48 -0.54 26.20 10.67
N ARG A 49 -0.78 25.26 9.76
CA ARG A 49 -1.46 23.98 10.05
C ARG A 49 -2.89 24.14 10.54
N LEU A 50 -3.63 25.05 9.92
CA LEU A 50 -5.04 25.26 10.17
C LEU A 50 -5.83 23.94 9.99
N THR A 51 -6.51 23.47 11.03
CA THR A 51 -7.18 22.17 11.02
C THR A 51 -8.52 22.22 11.73
N TRP A 52 -9.59 21.99 10.98
CA TRP A 52 -10.93 21.83 11.53
C TRP A 52 -11.14 20.44 12.15
N SER A 53 -12.01 20.34 13.13
CA SER A 53 -12.58 19.07 13.59
C SER A 53 -13.50 18.45 12.56
N ASP A 54 -13.78 17.15 12.66
CA ASP A 54 -14.61 16.41 11.70
C ASP A 54 -16.04 16.96 11.58
N ASP A 55 -16.61 17.47 12.69
CA ASP A 55 -17.94 18.11 12.70
C ASP A 55 -17.90 19.58 12.26
N GLY A 56 -16.70 20.12 12.03
CA GLY A 56 -16.49 21.50 11.64
C GLY A 56 -16.79 22.55 12.72
N ALA A 57 -16.89 22.13 13.99
CA ALA A 57 -17.22 23.02 15.10
C ALA A 57 -15.98 23.56 15.82
N ALA A 58 -14.87 22.83 15.81
CA ALA A 58 -13.63 23.19 16.47
C ALA A 58 -12.49 23.43 15.45
N LEU A 59 -11.52 24.25 15.82
CA LEU A 59 -10.40 24.65 14.98
C LEU A 59 -9.10 24.60 15.79
N ALA A 60 -8.03 24.09 15.19
CA ALA A 60 -6.68 24.11 15.75
C ALA A 60 -5.70 24.75 14.76
N VAL A 61 -4.68 25.41 15.29
CA VAL A 61 -3.62 26.05 14.52
C VAL A 61 -2.31 26.06 15.31
N LEU A 62 -1.18 26.03 14.63
CA LEU A 62 0.12 26.32 15.22
C LEU A 62 0.44 27.80 15.02
N LYS A 63 0.71 28.48 16.12
CA LYS A 63 1.15 29.91 16.19
C LYS A 63 2.60 29.93 16.64
N GLY A 64 3.47 30.63 15.92
CA GLY A 64 4.88 30.67 16.31
C GLY A 64 5.74 31.64 15.54
N ALA A 65 6.98 31.79 16.01
CA ALA A 65 8.01 32.64 15.44
C ALA A 65 9.34 31.88 15.31
N ASP A 66 10.16 32.31 14.37
CA ASP A 66 11.52 31.83 14.24
C ASP A 66 12.33 32.29 15.47
N VAL A 67 13.19 31.39 15.95
CA VAL A 67 14.06 31.65 17.10
C VAL A 67 15.48 31.76 16.58
N GLU A 68 16.16 32.86 16.97
CA GLU A 68 17.53 33.10 16.55
C GLU A 68 18.43 31.91 16.91
N LYS A 69 19.26 31.48 15.96
CA LYS A 69 20.19 30.31 16.07
C LYS A 69 19.53 28.95 16.32
N MET A 70 18.21 28.86 16.27
CA MET A 70 17.52 27.58 16.31
C MET A 70 17.08 27.15 14.91
N ARG A 71 17.09 25.84 14.68
CA ARG A 71 16.70 25.26 13.41
C ARG A 71 15.18 25.26 13.20
N GLU A 72 14.46 24.95 14.25
CA GLU A 72 13.01 24.84 14.20
C GLU A 72 12.38 26.10 14.82
N ARG A 73 11.23 26.50 14.27
CA ARG A 73 10.39 27.55 14.81
C ARG A 73 9.85 27.16 16.18
N SER A 74 9.76 28.10 17.12
CA SER A 74 9.03 27.87 18.35
C SER A 74 7.54 28.07 18.10
N ASN A 75 6.74 27.01 18.20
CA ASN A 75 5.31 27.05 17.98
C ASN A 75 4.54 26.72 19.26
N VAL A 76 3.34 27.30 19.34
CA VAL A 76 2.31 27.02 20.33
C VAL A 76 1.10 26.48 19.61
N LEU A 77 0.51 25.40 20.11
CA LEU A 77 -0.76 24.88 19.62
C LEU A 77 -1.90 25.69 20.24
N VAL A 78 -2.75 26.28 19.40
CA VAL A 78 -3.96 27.00 19.81
C VAL A 78 -5.18 26.24 19.32
N ALA A 79 -6.15 26.01 20.21
CA ALA A 79 -7.36 25.25 19.91
C ALA A 79 -8.61 26.04 20.32
N TYR A 80 -9.60 26.09 19.41
CA TYR A 80 -10.90 26.72 19.59
C TYR A 80 -11.99 25.66 19.48
N ARG A 81 -12.82 25.50 20.52
CA ARG A 81 -13.86 24.45 20.54
C ARG A 81 -15.18 24.82 19.90
N GLN A 82 -15.47 26.11 19.79
CA GLN A 82 -16.70 26.61 19.16
C GLN A 82 -16.35 27.84 18.34
N CYS A 83 -16.45 27.71 17.03
CA CYS A 83 -16.09 28.76 16.08
C CYS A 83 -17.31 29.52 15.53
N ARG A 84 -18.54 29.30 16.06
CA ARG A 84 -19.76 30.01 15.64
C ARG A 84 -20.13 31.17 16.59
N PRO A 85 -20.40 32.37 16.07
CA PRO A 85 -21.00 33.46 16.85
C PRO A 85 -22.42 33.07 17.33
N PRO A 86 -22.93 33.56 18.51
CA PRO A 86 -22.33 34.58 19.37
C PRO A 86 -21.38 34.07 20.45
N SER A 87 -21.17 32.79 20.50
CA SER A 87 -20.36 32.14 21.53
C SER A 87 -18.95 31.78 21.07
N VAL A 88 -18.27 32.66 20.31
CA VAL A 88 -16.82 32.56 20.19
C VAL A 88 -16.26 32.97 21.56
N THR A 89 -16.37 32.08 22.53
CA THR A 89 -15.47 32.10 23.67
C THR A 89 -14.13 31.60 23.17
N PRO A 90 -13.06 32.35 23.20
CA PRO A 90 -11.74 31.79 23.28
C PRO A 90 -11.78 30.99 24.58
N TRP A 91 -12.02 29.69 24.46
CA TRP A 91 -11.57 28.76 25.52
C TRP A 91 -10.08 28.99 25.53
N GLY A 92 -9.64 29.63 26.64
CA GLY A 92 -8.40 30.25 26.75
C GLY A 92 -7.37 29.56 25.93
N ALA A 93 -6.73 30.27 25.05
CA ALA A 93 -5.64 29.75 24.27
C ALA A 93 -4.79 28.95 25.25
N SER A 94 -5.10 27.64 25.34
CA SER A 94 -4.35 26.76 26.19
C SER A 94 -3.10 26.55 25.37
N ASP A 95 -2.14 27.42 25.62
CA ASP A 95 -0.84 27.38 24.98
C ASP A 95 -0.17 26.07 25.33
N ALA A 96 -0.28 25.08 24.49
CA ALA A 96 0.55 23.89 24.53
C ALA A 96 1.90 24.23 23.90
N GLY A 97 2.75 24.86 24.66
CA GLY A 97 4.09 25.26 24.24
C GLY A 97 5.09 25.18 25.38
N PRO A 98 6.39 25.26 25.10
CA PRO A 98 7.43 25.19 26.11
C PRO A 98 7.41 26.47 26.99
N ARG A 99 6.66 26.42 28.08
CA ARG A 99 6.68 27.39 29.17
C ARG A 99 7.03 26.69 30.48
N GLN A 100 7.76 27.37 31.36
CA GLN A 100 8.00 26.86 32.72
C GLN A 100 6.66 26.51 33.40
N GLY A 101 6.50 25.26 33.84
CA GLY A 101 5.31 24.78 34.53
C GLY A 101 4.17 24.28 33.64
N SER A 102 4.31 24.27 32.32
CA SER A 102 3.25 23.81 31.38
C SER A 102 3.08 22.30 31.25
N GLY A 103 3.94 21.48 31.87
CA GLY A 103 4.00 20.04 31.65
C GLY A 103 4.49 19.65 30.26
N PHE A 104 4.96 20.61 29.45
CA PHE A 104 5.56 20.35 28.16
C PHE A 104 6.96 19.75 28.36
N PRO A 105 7.34 18.70 27.62
CA PRO A 105 8.65 18.07 27.76
C PRO A 105 9.79 19.06 27.51
N GLU A 106 10.78 19.07 28.40
CA GLU A 106 11.96 19.93 28.24
C GLU A 106 12.67 19.71 26.90
N ARG A 107 13.16 20.79 26.29
CA ARG A 107 13.87 20.83 25.00
C ARG A 107 13.07 20.39 23.78
N LEU A 108 11.78 20.08 23.91
CA LEU A 108 10.93 19.74 22.78
C LEU A 108 10.03 20.92 22.43
N GLY A 109 9.78 21.13 21.14
CA GLY A 109 8.89 22.14 20.59
C GLY A 109 7.79 21.56 19.73
N CYS A 110 6.65 22.25 19.58
CA CYS A 110 5.63 21.90 18.60
C CYS A 110 6.20 22.05 17.20
N GLU A 111 6.05 21.02 16.37
CA GLU A 111 6.67 20.99 15.05
C GLU A 111 5.62 20.96 13.94
N ARG A 112 5.87 21.71 12.86
CA ARG A 112 4.92 21.95 11.76
C ARG A 112 4.93 20.87 10.67
N SER A 113 5.91 19.98 10.63
CA SER A 113 6.01 18.95 9.58
C SER A 113 4.86 17.95 9.64
N ARG A 114 4.32 17.69 10.83
CA ARG A 114 3.20 16.78 11.01
C ARG A 114 1.87 17.54 11.05
N PRO A 115 0.85 17.06 10.27
CA PRO A 115 -0.51 17.61 10.37
C PRO A 115 -1.09 17.49 11.77
N LEU A 116 -1.90 18.47 12.16
CA LEU A 116 -2.76 18.36 13.34
C LEU A 116 -3.92 17.42 13.05
N ALA A 117 -4.45 16.75 14.08
CA ALA A 117 -5.64 15.93 13.97
C ALA A 117 -6.49 16.04 15.24
N TRP A 118 -7.80 16.22 15.10
CA TRP A 118 -8.74 16.19 16.20
C TRP A 118 -9.18 14.77 16.52
N SER A 119 -9.47 14.48 17.80
CA SER A 119 -10.30 13.36 18.17
C SER A 119 -11.75 13.63 17.76
N HIS A 120 -12.51 12.58 17.47
CA HIS A 120 -13.91 12.71 17.01
C HIS A 120 -14.84 13.41 18.03
N ASP A 121 -14.50 13.36 19.33
CA ASP A 121 -15.22 14.04 20.42
C ASP A 121 -14.78 15.50 20.65
N ASN A 122 -13.88 16.03 19.82
CA ASN A 122 -13.28 17.37 19.91
C ASN A 122 -12.60 17.68 21.26
N LYS A 123 -12.19 16.64 22.01
CA LYS A 123 -11.52 16.85 23.30
C LYS A 123 -10.01 16.88 23.19
N ARG A 124 -9.43 16.27 22.13
CA ARG A 124 -7.98 16.20 21.96
C ARG A 124 -7.55 16.65 20.59
N VAL A 125 -6.39 17.30 20.55
CA VAL A 125 -5.65 17.58 19.32
C VAL A 125 -4.36 16.77 19.35
N PHE A 126 -4.14 15.94 18.33
CA PHE A 126 -2.90 15.20 18.13
C PHE A 126 -1.94 16.01 17.27
N PHE A 127 -0.68 16.11 17.67
CA PHE A 127 0.33 16.90 17.00
C PHE A 127 1.71 16.27 17.16
N GLY A 128 2.72 16.84 16.48
CA GLY A 128 4.11 16.43 16.58
C GLY A 128 4.92 17.34 17.48
N ILE A 129 5.81 16.76 18.28
CA ILE A 129 6.86 17.50 19.01
C ILE A 129 8.23 16.99 18.58
N LYS A 130 9.20 17.89 18.60
CA LYS A 130 10.57 17.62 18.15
C LYS A 130 11.57 18.38 18.99
N GLU A 131 12.78 17.85 19.10
CA GLU A 131 13.87 18.54 19.77
C GLU A 131 14.28 19.79 18.99
N GLN A 132 14.49 20.89 19.72
CA GLN A 132 15.10 22.10 19.19
C GLN A 132 16.61 21.89 19.06
N VAL A 133 17.11 22.13 17.86
CA VAL A 133 18.53 21.99 17.53
C VAL A 133 19.09 23.34 17.13
N GLU A 134 20.25 23.70 17.68
CA GLU A 134 20.97 24.91 17.27
C GLU A 134 21.46 24.79 15.81
N THR A 135 21.31 25.87 15.06
CA THR A 135 21.94 26.00 13.75
C THR A 135 23.40 26.31 13.92
N ALA A 136 24.29 25.53 13.31
CA ALA A 136 25.70 25.87 13.24
C ALA A 136 25.90 27.24 12.58
N ASP A 137 26.65 28.14 13.21
CA ASP A 137 26.99 29.44 12.65
C ASP A 137 27.59 29.29 11.25
N ALA A 138 27.18 30.15 10.31
CA ALA A 138 27.71 30.13 8.95
C ALA A 138 29.26 30.27 8.92
N ALA A 139 29.81 30.95 9.94
CA ALA A 139 31.27 31.07 10.12
C ALA A 139 31.97 29.80 10.58
N THR A 140 31.24 28.81 11.13
CA THR A 140 31.77 27.51 11.55
C THR A 140 31.47 26.40 10.54
N ARG A 141 30.74 26.70 9.46
CA ARG A 141 30.57 25.75 8.35
C ARG A 141 31.93 25.54 7.68
N ARG A 142 32.54 24.41 7.96
CA ARG A 142 33.70 23.95 7.21
C ARG A 142 33.32 23.79 5.74
N SER A 143 34.23 24.13 4.83
CA SER A 143 34.09 23.74 3.44
C SER A 143 33.86 22.23 3.36
N THR A 144 33.10 21.77 2.38
CA THR A 144 32.95 20.32 2.12
C THR A 144 34.31 19.67 1.86
N ASP A 145 35.27 20.44 1.38
CA ASP A 145 36.67 19.98 1.13
C ASP A 145 37.47 19.78 2.41
N ASP A 146 37.07 20.42 3.52
CA ASP A 146 37.68 20.28 4.84
C ASP A 146 37.06 19.15 5.69
N LEU A 147 36.03 18.49 5.19
CA LEU A 147 35.36 17.39 5.88
C LEU A 147 36.04 16.07 5.51
N ALA A 148 36.46 15.32 6.52
CA ALA A 148 36.93 13.95 6.27
C ALA A 148 35.81 13.11 5.64
N ASN A 149 36.12 12.50 4.50
CA ASN A 149 35.22 11.54 3.86
C ASN A 149 35.39 10.17 4.55
N VAL A 150 34.79 10.04 5.71
CA VAL A 150 34.92 8.87 6.58
C VAL A 150 33.56 8.50 7.16
N ASP A 151 33.20 7.23 7.08
CA ASP A 151 32.06 6.64 7.78
C ASP A 151 32.54 5.95 9.06
N VAL A 152 31.92 6.30 10.18
CA VAL A 152 32.22 5.65 11.47
C VAL A 152 31.16 4.58 11.71
N TRP A 153 31.59 3.33 11.73
CA TRP A 153 30.73 2.17 11.98
C TRP A 153 30.79 1.78 13.46
N ASN A 154 29.62 1.68 14.08
CA ASN A 154 29.50 1.30 15.48
C ASN A 154 28.61 0.06 15.59
N SER A 155 29.07 -0.96 16.32
CA SER A 155 28.34 -2.22 16.50
C SER A 155 27.02 -2.10 17.27
N VAL A 156 26.79 -0.97 17.97
CA VAL A 156 25.54 -0.70 18.68
C VAL A 156 24.55 0.12 17.86
N ASP A 157 24.91 0.55 16.65
CA ASP A 157 23.99 1.25 15.77
C ASP A 157 22.85 0.32 15.35
N GLU A 158 21.61 0.79 15.41
CA GLU A 158 20.42 0.03 14.97
C GLU A 158 20.45 -0.25 13.47
N ARG A 159 21.14 0.59 12.70
CA ARG A 159 21.24 0.50 11.24
C ARG A 159 22.64 0.83 10.77
N ILE A 160 23.07 0.15 9.72
CA ILE A 160 24.36 0.42 9.06
C ILE A 160 24.37 1.81 8.43
N GLN A 161 25.56 2.38 8.20
CA GLN A 161 25.75 3.76 7.74
C GLN A 161 25.03 4.07 6.43
N SER A 162 25.07 3.17 5.46
CA SER A 162 24.36 3.34 4.18
C SER A 162 22.84 3.50 4.36
N GLN A 163 22.24 2.81 5.32
CA GLN A 163 20.82 2.95 5.66
C GLN A 163 20.54 4.28 6.38
N GLN A 164 21.41 4.66 7.31
CA GLN A 164 21.30 5.93 8.02
C GLN A 164 21.37 7.12 7.05
N MET A 165 22.26 7.09 6.06
CA MET A 165 22.38 8.14 5.05
C MET A 165 21.07 8.35 4.26
N ILE A 166 20.46 7.28 3.79
CA ILE A 166 19.20 7.35 3.03
C ILE A 166 18.04 7.83 3.91
N ARG A 167 18.02 7.43 5.17
CA ARG A 167 17.00 7.81 6.14
C ARG A 167 17.22 9.18 6.78
N ALA A 168 18.38 9.79 6.57
CA ALA A 168 18.81 10.99 7.29
C ALA A 168 17.80 12.16 7.21
N GLU A 169 17.09 12.33 6.08
CA GLU A 169 16.06 13.36 5.95
C GLU A 169 14.79 12.98 6.74
N VAL A 170 14.35 11.73 6.63
CA VAL A 170 13.18 11.22 7.36
C VAL A 170 13.43 11.26 8.87
N ASP A 171 14.60 10.83 9.32
CA ASP A 171 14.97 10.83 10.73
C ASP A 171 15.16 12.25 11.27
N ARG A 172 15.71 13.17 10.48
CA ARG A 172 15.78 14.61 10.82
C ARG A 172 14.41 15.26 10.95
N ASN A 173 13.42 14.84 10.16
CA ASN A 173 12.07 15.41 10.17
C ASN A 173 11.10 14.61 11.06
N PHE A 174 11.59 13.61 11.75
CA PHE A 174 10.79 12.80 12.67
C PHE A 174 10.25 13.64 13.83
N THR A 175 8.99 13.40 14.20
CA THR A 175 8.32 14.04 15.32
C THR A 175 7.66 13.02 16.22
N PHE A 176 7.78 13.20 17.52
CA PHE A 176 7.08 12.40 18.52
C PHE A 176 5.59 12.77 18.57
N ARG A 177 4.74 11.77 18.63
CA ARG A 177 3.29 11.96 18.72
C ARG A 177 2.89 12.38 20.13
N THR A 178 2.07 13.41 20.20
CA THR A 178 1.60 14.03 21.45
C THR A 178 0.12 14.34 21.32
N ALA A 179 -0.62 14.24 22.42
CA ALA A 179 -2.00 14.69 22.53
C ALA A 179 -2.05 15.96 23.40
N PHE A 180 -2.88 16.91 23.00
CA PHE A 180 -3.29 18.02 23.84
C PHE A 180 -4.75 17.79 24.26
N ASP A 181 -4.97 17.55 25.55
CA ASP A 181 -6.32 17.49 26.12
C ASP A 181 -6.83 18.91 26.31
N VAL A 182 -7.73 19.33 25.44
CA VAL A 182 -8.20 20.72 25.39
C VAL A 182 -8.99 21.15 26.63
N PRO A 183 -9.93 20.32 27.19
CA PRO A 183 -10.61 20.61 28.44
C PRO A 183 -9.68 20.74 29.65
N ALA A 184 -8.70 19.85 29.76
CA ALA A 184 -7.78 19.81 30.89
C ALA A 184 -6.58 20.73 30.72
N ALA A 185 -6.39 21.31 29.53
CA ALA A 185 -5.20 22.08 29.14
C ALA A 185 -3.90 21.32 29.41
N LYS A 186 -3.89 19.99 29.12
CA LYS A 186 -2.79 19.09 29.46
C LYS A 186 -2.14 18.51 28.22
N VAL A 187 -0.82 18.54 28.17
CA VAL A 187 0.00 17.88 27.14
C VAL A 187 0.36 16.48 27.59
N ILE A 188 0.19 15.48 26.70
CA ILE A 188 0.42 14.07 26.96
C ILE A 188 1.31 13.51 25.86
N ARG A 189 2.55 13.17 26.18
CA ARG A 189 3.45 12.52 25.23
C ARG A 189 3.02 11.07 25.02
N LEU A 190 2.79 10.65 23.78
CA LEU A 190 2.32 9.32 23.42
C LEU A 190 3.42 8.43 22.86
N THR A 191 4.41 9.01 22.18
CA THR A 191 5.57 8.28 21.65
C THR A 191 6.88 8.87 22.18
N ASP A 192 7.91 8.05 22.20
CA ASP A 192 9.28 8.40 22.57
C ASP A 192 10.29 7.60 21.71
N GLU A 193 11.54 7.63 22.09
CA GLU A 193 12.65 6.96 21.41
C GLU A 193 12.46 5.43 21.39
N THR A 194 11.73 4.88 22.33
CA THR A 194 11.49 3.43 22.45
C THR A 194 10.33 2.94 21.59
N MET A 195 9.39 3.84 21.27
CA MET A 195 8.19 3.50 20.49
C MET A 195 7.82 4.70 19.61
N ARG A 196 8.31 4.72 18.39
CA ARG A 196 8.16 5.85 17.46
C ARG A 196 6.88 5.80 16.64
N GLU A 197 6.34 4.62 16.38
CA GLU A 197 5.14 4.44 15.56
C GLU A 197 3.89 4.38 16.42
N LEU A 198 2.85 5.10 16.01
CA LEU A 198 1.57 5.16 16.69
C LEU A 198 0.41 5.34 15.72
N GLU A 199 -0.58 4.45 15.81
CA GLU A 199 -1.87 4.55 15.17
C GLU A 199 -2.90 4.97 16.22
N VAL A 200 -3.56 6.12 16.05
CA VAL A 200 -4.58 6.62 16.97
C VAL A 200 -5.94 6.17 16.48
N ALA A 201 -6.77 5.62 17.38
CA ALA A 201 -8.16 5.30 17.11
C ALA A 201 -8.94 6.56 16.73
N GLN A 202 -9.93 6.43 15.86
CA GLN A 202 -10.70 7.56 15.35
C GLN A 202 -11.44 8.33 16.46
N ASP A 203 -11.92 7.62 17.49
CA ASP A 203 -12.53 8.23 18.67
C ASP A 203 -11.51 8.92 19.60
N GLY A 204 -10.22 8.73 19.36
CA GLY A 204 -9.14 9.35 20.11
C GLY A 204 -8.90 8.79 21.50
N ARG A 205 -9.62 7.76 21.97
CA ARG A 205 -9.46 7.19 23.33
C ARG A 205 -8.22 6.32 23.46
N TRP A 206 -8.02 5.47 22.47
CA TRP A 206 -6.92 4.52 22.41
C TRP A 206 -6.01 4.79 21.21
N ALA A 207 -4.80 4.35 21.34
CA ALA A 207 -3.87 4.23 20.22
C ALA A 207 -3.12 2.89 20.31
N VAL A 208 -2.58 2.44 19.21
CA VAL A 208 -1.73 1.26 19.12
C VAL A 208 -0.33 1.69 18.70
N GLY A 209 0.63 1.48 19.58
CA GLY A 209 2.04 1.76 19.34
C GLY A 209 2.81 0.51 18.93
N ARG A 210 3.92 0.73 18.20
CA ARG A 210 4.81 -0.33 17.73
C ARG A 210 6.24 -0.04 18.13
N ASP A 211 6.87 -0.99 18.84
CA ASP A 211 8.31 -0.99 19.08
C ASP A 211 8.97 -1.98 18.11
N THR A 212 9.67 -1.46 17.12
CA THR A 212 10.35 -2.24 16.08
C THR A 212 11.80 -2.54 16.39
N ARG A 213 12.41 -1.91 17.42
CA ARG A 213 13.86 -1.93 17.68
C ARG A 213 14.44 -3.32 17.86
N GLY A 214 13.73 -4.23 18.53
CA GLY A 214 14.17 -5.62 18.71
C GLY A 214 14.09 -6.47 17.43
N TYR A 215 13.56 -5.91 16.34
CA TYR A 215 13.24 -6.63 15.11
C TYR A 215 13.82 -5.96 13.85
N ILE A 216 14.74 -5.02 14.02
CA ILE A 216 15.44 -4.40 12.91
C ILE A 216 16.51 -5.37 12.41
N HIS A 217 16.20 -6.04 11.32
CA HIS A 217 17.08 -7.01 10.67
C HIS A 217 17.02 -6.83 9.16
N ASP A 218 18.15 -7.06 8.50
CA ASP A 218 18.25 -6.97 7.04
C ASP A 218 17.70 -8.20 6.31
N TYR A 219 17.44 -9.28 7.05
CA TYR A 219 17.13 -10.61 6.48
C TYR A 219 15.96 -11.30 7.17
N LYS A 220 15.13 -10.58 7.91
CA LYS A 220 13.90 -11.12 8.51
C LYS A 220 12.70 -10.27 8.16
N ARG A 221 11.54 -10.88 8.14
CA ARG A 221 10.28 -10.16 7.93
C ARG A 221 10.07 -9.13 9.05
N PRO A 222 9.61 -7.91 8.71
CA PRO A 222 9.38 -6.86 9.69
C PRO A 222 8.40 -7.30 10.78
N ALA A 223 8.77 -7.10 12.02
CA ALA A 223 7.95 -7.38 13.19
C ALA A 223 8.05 -6.25 14.22
N ALA A 224 7.14 -6.25 15.18
CA ALA A 224 7.14 -5.29 16.28
C ALA A 224 6.52 -5.91 17.55
N ASP A 225 6.85 -5.32 18.70
CA ASP A 225 6.04 -5.43 19.89
C ASP A 225 4.94 -4.37 19.84
N PHE A 226 3.70 -4.77 20.08
CA PHE A 226 2.53 -3.90 19.99
C PHE A 226 2.03 -3.53 21.39
N TYR A 227 1.73 -2.24 21.53
CA TYR A 227 1.27 -1.66 22.79
C TYR A 227 -0.06 -0.94 22.59
N ARG A 228 -1.00 -1.16 23.52
CA ARG A 228 -2.16 -0.31 23.70
C ARG A 228 -1.72 0.94 24.46
N VAL A 229 -2.08 2.11 23.97
CA VAL A 229 -1.73 3.40 24.56
C VAL A 229 -3.00 4.16 24.93
N ASN A 230 -3.14 4.54 26.19
CA ASN A 230 -4.20 5.43 26.63
C ASN A 230 -3.84 6.88 26.29
N THR A 231 -4.60 7.49 25.41
CA THR A 231 -4.28 8.85 24.91
C THR A 231 -4.51 9.96 25.94
N SER A 232 -5.22 9.67 27.05
CA SER A 232 -5.47 10.63 28.13
C SER A 232 -4.38 10.61 29.21
N THR A 233 -3.63 9.51 29.32
CA THR A 233 -2.59 9.35 30.33
C THR A 233 -1.20 9.16 29.75
N GLY A 234 -1.09 8.66 28.52
CA GLY A 234 0.15 8.22 27.89
C GLY A 234 0.59 6.82 28.35
N GLU A 235 -0.19 6.16 29.23
CA GLU A 235 0.12 4.83 29.72
C GLU A 235 0.14 3.79 28.59
N ARG A 236 1.15 2.91 28.60
CA ARG A 236 1.37 1.87 27.62
C ARG A 236 1.20 0.49 28.26
N THR A 237 0.36 -0.33 27.65
CA THR A 237 0.18 -1.74 28.04
C THR A 237 0.59 -2.64 26.88
N LEU A 238 1.49 -3.59 27.13
CA LEU A 238 1.89 -4.56 26.11
C LEU A 238 0.69 -5.41 25.68
N MET A 239 0.41 -5.46 24.39
CA MET A 239 -0.62 -6.32 23.80
C MET A 239 -0.04 -7.70 23.46
N PHE A 240 0.98 -7.72 22.63
CA PHE A 240 1.68 -8.93 22.21
C PHE A 240 3.06 -8.60 21.62
N LYS A 241 3.95 -9.59 21.65
CA LYS A 241 5.32 -9.49 21.14
C LYS A 241 5.50 -10.20 19.81
N ASN A 242 6.52 -9.78 19.08
CA ASN A 242 6.98 -10.42 17.87
C ASN A 242 5.83 -10.69 16.87
N GLN A 243 5.06 -9.65 16.56
CA GLN A 243 3.99 -9.71 15.59
C GLN A 243 4.49 -9.15 14.27
N LEU A 244 4.36 -9.95 13.19
CA LEU A 244 4.64 -9.47 11.85
C LEU A 244 3.75 -8.26 11.52
N THR A 245 4.35 -7.28 10.85
CA THR A 245 3.68 -6.07 10.37
C THR A 245 3.21 -6.23 8.92
N GLY A 246 2.92 -5.17 8.22
CA GLY A 246 2.44 -5.20 6.83
C GLY A 246 1.15 -6.01 6.69
N ALA A 247 1.13 -7.00 5.82
CA ALA A 247 -0.05 -7.84 5.54
C ALA A 247 -0.56 -8.68 6.73
N HIS A 248 0.14 -8.62 7.88
CA HIS A 248 -0.24 -9.34 9.10
C HIS A 248 -0.82 -8.42 10.20
N ALA A 249 -0.91 -7.10 9.96
CA ALA A 249 -1.48 -6.14 10.90
C ALA A 249 -2.44 -5.19 10.16
N PHE A 250 -3.74 -5.29 10.45
CA PHE A 250 -4.79 -4.57 9.71
C PHE A 250 -5.20 -3.24 10.34
N GLY A 251 -4.68 -2.94 11.55
CA GLY A 251 -4.96 -1.69 12.24
C GLY A 251 -6.21 -1.70 13.11
N ILE A 252 -6.57 -0.52 13.59
CA ILE A 252 -7.69 -0.30 14.50
C ILE A 252 -9.00 -0.26 13.69
N SER A 253 -10.04 -0.93 14.20
CA SER A 253 -11.39 -0.84 13.60
C SER A 253 -11.95 0.59 13.66
N PRO A 254 -12.84 0.98 12.72
CA PRO A 254 -13.37 2.35 12.66
C PRO A 254 -14.13 2.82 13.92
N ASP A 255 -14.60 1.88 14.75
CA ASP A 255 -15.24 2.21 16.04
C ASP A 255 -14.23 2.42 17.18
N GLY A 256 -12.94 2.28 16.90
CA GLY A 256 -11.87 2.46 17.88
C GLY A 256 -11.79 1.36 18.94
N ARG A 257 -12.51 0.25 18.79
CA ARG A 257 -12.61 -0.79 19.82
C ARG A 257 -11.67 -1.95 19.63
N HIS A 258 -11.35 -2.32 18.39
CA HIS A 258 -10.60 -3.52 18.09
C HIS A 258 -9.36 -3.20 17.26
N PHE A 259 -8.24 -3.85 17.58
CA PHE A 259 -7.09 -3.92 16.69
C PHE A 259 -7.06 -5.30 16.03
N LEU A 260 -7.04 -5.34 14.69
CA LEU A 260 -7.11 -6.57 13.91
C LEU A 260 -5.73 -6.96 13.40
N TYR A 261 -5.41 -8.25 13.50
CA TYR A 261 -4.15 -8.79 13.03
C TYR A 261 -4.26 -10.26 12.61
N TRP A 262 -3.25 -10.75 11.90
CA TRP A 262 -3.15 -12.12 11.44
C TRP A 262 -2.02 -12.84 12.16
N LYS A 263 -2.32 -13.94 12.83
CA LYS A 263 -1.34 -14.75 13.56
C LYS A 263 -1.78 -16.22 13.58
N ASN A 264 -0.82 -17.14 13.43
CA ASN A 264 -1.07 -18.58 13.45
C ASN A 264 -2.17 -19.01 12.45
N ASN A 265 -2.13 -18.45 11.24
CA ASN A 265 -3.09 -18.72 10.17
C ASN A 265 -4.54 -18.40 10.52
N LYS A 266 -4.76 -17.48 11.45
CA LYS A 266 -6.10 -17.04 11.87
C LYS A 266 -6.15 -15.52 12.06
N PHE A 267 -7.32 -14.98 11.81
CA PHE A 267 -7.62 -13.60 12.17
C PHE A 267 -7.81 -13.47 13.68
N GLN A 268 -7.21 -12.44 14.24
CA GLN A 268 -7.31 -12.11 15.65
C GLN A 268 -7.89 -10.70 15.80
N GLY A 269 -8.72 -10.50 16.80
CA GLY A 269 -9.21 -9.20 17.24
C GLY A 269 -8.79 -8.95 18.68
N TYR A 270 -8.00 -7.92 18.90
CA TYR A 270 -7.68 -7.45 20.25
C TYR A 270 -8.64 -6.34 20.63
N GLU A 271 -9.43 -6.54 21.68
CA GLU A 271 -10.37 -5.54 22.21
C GLU A 271 -9.62 -4.53 23.08
N LEU A 272 -9.63 -3.24 22.65
CA LEU A 272 -8.82 -2.21 23.27
C LEU A 272 -9.31 -1.82 24.68
N ASP A 273 -10.60 -1.84 24.95
CA ASP A 273 -11.15 -1.54 26.28
C ASP A 273 -10.87 -2.68 27.27
N ALA A 274 -11.19 -3.91 26.92
CA ALA A 274 -11.07 -5.09 27.78
C ALA A 274 -9.65 -5.67 27.85
N ALA A 275 -8.74 -5.27 26.98
CA ALA A 275 -7.38 -5.82 26.84
C ALA A 275 -7.36 -7.34 26.61
N THR A 276 -8.29 -7.85 25.80
CA THR A 276 -8.44 -9.29 25.52
C THR A 276 -8.33 -9.58 24.03
N THR A 277 -7.80 -10.75 23.69
CA THR A 277 -7.71 -11.24 22.31
C THR A 277 -8.74 -12.32 22.05
N ARG A 278 -9.37 -12.27 20.87
CA ARG A 278 -10.26 -13.31 20.36
C ARG A 278 -9.85 -13.76 18.97
N THR A 279 -9.97 -15.06 18.70
CA THR A 279 -9.87 -15.57 17.34
C THR A 279 -11.17 -15.32 16.60
N LEU A 280 -11.09 -14.68 15.44
CA LEU A 280 -12.23 -14.39 14.58
C LEU A 280 -12.38 -15.48 13.53
N GLY A 281 -13.60 -15.96 13.35
CA GLY A 281 -13.91 -16.99 12.33
C GLY A 281 -13.29 -18.36 12.63
N GLY A 282 -12.97 -18.67 13.87
CA GLY A 282 -12.38 -19.95 14.27
C GLY A 282 -13.23 -21.18 13.96
N SER A 283 -14.54 -21.00 13.79
CA SER A 283 -15.50 -22.07 13.41
C SER A 283 -15.64 -22.25 11.87
N SER A 284 -14.93 -21.47 11.04
CA SER A 284 -14.99 -21.62 9.59
C SER A 284 -14.31 -22.89 9.12
N ALA A 285 -14.98 -23.62 8.23
CA ALA A 285 -14.39 -24.75 7.51
C ALA A 285 -13.45 -24.31 6.37
N VAL A 286 -13.48 -23.03 6.00
CA VAL A 286 -12.69 -22.46 4.90
C VAL A 286 -11.41 -21.83 5.44
N SER A 287 -10.30 -22.07 4.76
CA SER A 287 -9.02 -21.41 5.04
C SER A 287 -9.01 -20.00 4.45
N PHE A 288 -8.47 -19.05 5.23
CA PHE A 288 -8.22 -17.67 4.80
C PHE A 288 -6.73 -17.40 4.57
N VAL A 289 -5.92 -18.45 4.66
CA VAL A 289 -4.49 -18.39 4.33
C VAL A 289 -4.35 -18.17 2.82
N ASP A 290 -3.54 -17.20 2.44
CA ASP A 290 -3.19 -17.01 1.05
C ASP A 290 -2.28 -18.16 0.59
N MET A 291 -2.89 -19.13 -0.10
CA MET A 291 -2.19 -20.32 -0.59
C MET A 291 -1.35 -20.04 -1.83
N GLU A 292 -1.59 -18.89 -2.50
CA GLU A 292 -0.82 -18.44 -3.66
C GLU A 292 0.48 -17.75 -3.24
N PHE A 293 0.58 -17.36 -1.97
CA PHE A 293 1.81 -16.80 -1.42
C PHE A 293 2.92 -17.86 -1.40
N ASP A 294 3.92 -17.68 -2.24
CA ASP A 294 5.00 -18.62 -2.53
C ASP A 294 6.37 -18.24 -1.95
N HIS A 295 6.38 -17.19 -1.14
CA HIS A 295 7.59 -16.76 -0.43
C HIS A 295 7.76 -17.50 0.90
N PRO A 296 9.01 -17.68 1.38
CA PRO A 296 9.28 -18.29 2.68
C PRO A 296 8.68 -17.50 3.85
N GLY A 297 8.38 -18.21 4.93
CA GLY A 297 7.84 -17.66 6.17
C GLY A 297 6.33 -17.83 6.32
N PRO A 298 5.73 -17.22 7.35
CA PRO A 298 4.30 -17.32 7.60
C PRO A 298 3.49 -16.71 6.46
N LYS A 299 2.55 -17.49 5.92
CA LYS A 299 1.67 -17.01 4.85
C LYS A 299 0.71 -15.96 5.39
N PRO A 300 0.47 -14.87 4.64
CA PRO A 300 -0.55 -13.88 4.98
C PRO A 300 -1.96 -14.44 4.76
N SER A 301 -2.96 -13.64 5.08
CA SER A 301 -4.34 -13.90 4.63
C SER A 301 -4.59 -13.21 3.29
N TYR A 302 -5.68 -13.58 2.62
CA TYR A 302 -6.16 -12.85 1.42
C TYR A 302 -6.61 -11.40 1.71
N GLY A 303 -6.55 -10.96 2.97
CA GLY A 303 -6.71 -9.56 3.37
C GLY A 303 -8.07 -9.20 3.92
N LEU A 304 -8.19 -7.92 4.28
CA LEU A 304 -9.38 -7.26 4.80
C LEU A 304 -10.03 -6.44 3.68
N ALA A 305 -11.29 -6.72 3.34
CA ALA A 305 -12.05 -5.95 2.37
C ALA A 305 -12.62 -4.64 2.96
N GLY A 306 -12.89 -4.60 4.26
CA GLY A 306 -13.41 -3.44 4.96
C GLY A 306 -14.23 -3.78 6.20
N TYR A 307 -14.95 -2.80 6.72
CA TYR A 307 -15.81 -2.94 7.90
C TYR A 307 -17.26 -2.59 7.54
N SER A 308 -18.22 -3.15 8.26
CA SER A 308 -19.63 -2.76 8.12
C SER A 308 -19.87 -1.33 8.63
N GLU A 309 -20.96 -0.70 8.15
CA GLU A 309 -21.35 0.64 8.59
C GLU A 309 -21.60 0.73 10.10
N ARG A 310 -22.15 -0.33 10.71
CA ARG A 310 -22.31 -0.46 12.16
C ARG A 310 -21.00 -0.77 12.90
N ARG A 311 -19.88 -0.87 12.17
CA ARG A 311 -18.51 -1.02 12.69
C ARG A 311 -18.23 -2.26 13.56
N GLN A 312 -19.19 -3.18 13.67
CA GLN A 312 -19.09 -4.40 14.48
C GLN A 312 -18.75 -5.66 13.68
N VAL A 313 -18.58 -5.50 12.38
CA VAL A 313 -18.32 -6.61 11.46
C VAL A 313 -17.24 -6.22 10.48
N SER A 314 -16.28 -7.11 10.28
CA SER A 314 -15.27 -6.98 9.24
C SER A 314 -15.61 -7.89 8.06
N HIS A 315 -15.33 -7.41 6.84
CA HIS A 315 -15.46 -8.17 5.61
C HIS A 315 -14.08 -8.62 5.15
N ARG A 316 -13.95 -9.90 4.78
CA ARG A 316 -12.67 -10.52 4.46
C ARG A 316 -12.73 -11.28 3.16
N ALA A 317 -11.63 -11.30 2.44
CA ALA A 317 -11.47 -12.13 1.27
C ALA A 317 -11.01 -13.55 1.69
N ALA A 318 -11.62 -14.57 1.11
CA ALA A 318 -11.00 -15.87 0.89
C ALA A 318 -10.41 -15.90 -0.52
N SER A 319 -9.91 -17.03 -1.02
CA SER A 319 -9.40 -17.11 -2.39
C SER A 319 -10.38 -16.55 -3.40
N TYR A 320 -11.61 -17.02 -3.38
CA TYR A 320 -12.66 -16.65 -4.34
C TYR A 320 -13.78 -15.81 -3.73
N ASP A 321 -14.22 -16.12 -2.52
CA ASP A 321 -15.44 -15.58 -1.91
C ASP A 321 -15.16 -14.47 -0.90
N LEU A 322 -16.19 -13.64 -0.66
CA LEU A 322 -16.20 -12.65 0.41
C LEU A 322 -16.95 -13.18 1.64
N TRP A 323 -16.38 -12.88 2.80
CA TRP A 323 -16.88 -13.34 4.09
C TRP A 323 -17.08 -12.20 5.06
N GLN A 324 -18.09 -12.31 5.87
CA GLN A 324 -18.42 -11.42 6.98
C GLN A 324 -18.03 -12.06 8.30
N PHE A 325 -17.29 -11.32 9.14
CA PHE A 325 -16.84 -11.76 10.45
C PHE A 325 -17.34 -10.82 11.54
N PRO A 326 -18.20 -11.28 12.45
CA PRO A 326 -18.53 -10.52 13.66
C PRO A 326 -17.28 -10.31 14.52
N LEU A 327 -17.05 -9.08 15.00
CA LEU A 327 -15.89 -8.74 15.83
C LEU A 327 -16.04 -9.25 17.27
N ASP A 328 -17.25 -9.61 17.68
CA ASP A 328 -17.54 -10.28 18.95
C ASP A 328 -17.16 -11.76 18.97
N GLY A 329 -16.70 -12.31 17.85
CA GLY A 329 -16.31 -13.72 17.69
C GLY A 329 -17.44 -14.65 17.23
N GLY A 330 -18.58 -14.11 16.82
CA GLY A 330 -19.68 -14.87 16.22
C GLY A 330 -19.26 -15.67 14.98
N ALA A 331 -20.15 -16.57 14.50
CA ALA A 331 -19.90 -17.40 13.35
C ALA A 331 -19.71 -16.56 12.06
N PRO A 332 -18.68 -16.86 11.23
CA PRO A 332 -18.50 -16.18 9.96
C PRO A 332 -19.56 -16.57 8.95
N LYS A 333 -19.91 -15.64 8.07
CA LYS A 333 -20.90 -15.84 7.01
C LYS A 333 -20.26 -15.59 5.63
N ASN A 334 -20.41 -16.53 4.71
CA ASN A 334 -20.08 -16.31 3.29
C ASN A 334 -21.19 -15.44 2.66
N ILE A 335 -20.84 -14.22 2.23
CA ILE A 335 -21.82 -13.28 1.65
C ILE A 335 -21.98 -13.42 0.14
N THR A 336 -21.08 -14.17 -0.52
CA THR A 336 -21.17 -14.53 -1.93
C THR A 336 -21.69 -15.97 -2.13
N ASN A 337 -22.17 -16.61 -1.07
CA ASN A 337 -22.85 -17.90 -1.06
C ASN A 337 -22.06 -19.04 -1.78
N GLY A 338 -20.74 -18.98 -1.84
CA GLY A 338 -19.88 -19.97 -2.48
C GLY A 338 -19.89 -19.95 -4.01
N VAL A 339 -20.47 -18.94 -4.62
CA VAL A 339 -20.50 -18.77 -6.09
C VAL A 339 -19.08 -18.62 -6.63
N GLY A 340 -18.24 -17.86 -5.92
CA GLY A 340 -16.84 -17.68 -6.30
C GLY A 340 -16.07 -18.99 -6.32
N SER A 341 -16.12 -19.75 -5.24
CA SER A 341 -15.44 -21.07 -5.14
C SER A 341 -15.95 -22.08 -6.16
N LYS A 342 -17.25 -22.10 -6.44
CA LYS A 342 -17.86 -23.00 -7.41
C LYS A 342 -17.47 -22.66 -8.85
N GLY A 343 -17.36 -21.37 -9.18
CA GLY A 343 -17.07 -20.87 -10.52
C GLY A 343 -15.59 -20.57 -10.77
N GLU A 344 -14.73 -20.75 -9.76
CA GLU A 344 -13.33 -20.31 -9.79
C GLU A 344 -13.21 -18.83 -10.17
N VAL A 345 -14.15 -17.99 -9.64
CA VAL A 345 -14.21 -16.55 -9.85
C VAL A 345 -13.87 -15.83 -8.55
N ARG A 346 -12.85 -15.02 -8.58
CA ARG A 346 -12.36 -14.22 -7.45
C ARG A 346 -13.18 -12.95 -7.32
N PHE A 347 -13.99 -12.83 -6.27
CA PHE A 347 -14.75 -11.63 -5.96
C PHE A 347 -14.01 -10.72 -4.98
N ARG A 348 -14.00 -9.42 -5.27
CA ARG A 348 -13.48 -8.37 -4.38
C ARG A 348 -14.45 -7.20 -4.34
N TYR A 349 -14.59 -6.56 -3.19
CA TYR A 349 -15.39 -5.35 -3.08
C TYR A 349 -14.78 -4.23 -3.92
N ALA A 350 -15.53 -3.71 -4.89
CA ALA A 350 -15.15 -2.57 -5.70
C ALA A 350 -15.87 -1.33 -5.17
N ARG A 351 -15.14 -0.45 -4.50
CA ARG A 351 -15.72 0.82 -4.04
C ARG A 351 -15.93 1.73 -5.22
N THR A 352 -17.19 2.00 -5.53
CA THR A 352 -17.58 2.86 -6.64
C THR A 352 -17.98 4.27 -6.20
N GLU A 353 -18.46 4.42 -4.97
CA GLU A 353 -18.89 5.70 -4.43
C GLU A 353 -17.73 6.70 -4.32
N PRO A 354 -17.98 8.00 -4.58
CA PRO A 354 -17.00 9.04 -4.40
C PRO A 354 -16.43 9.04 -2.97
N ILE A 355 -15.12 9.19 -2.88
CA ILE A 355 -14.46 9.38 -1.59
C ILE A 355 -14.66 10.84 -1.20
N ASP A 356 -15.25 11.09 -0.03
CA ASP A 356 -15.23 12.41 0.56
C ASP A 356 -13.79 12.83 0.85
N PRO A 357 -13.22 13.82 0.13
CA PRO A 357 -11.83 14.23 0.32
C PRO A 357 -11.57 14.80 1.71
N LEU A 358 -12.63 15.24 2.40
CA LEU A 358 -12.59 15.78 3.76
C LEU A 358 -12.82 14.71 4.84
N ALA A 359 -13.13 13.47 4.44
CA ALA A 359 -13.30 12.38 5.39
C ALA A 359 -11.97 12.04 6.06
N VAL A 360 -11.91 12.21 7.36
CA VAL A 360 -10.80 11.82 8.23
C VAL A 360 -11.03 10.42 8.77
N GLY A 361 -10.02 9.56 8.68
CA GLY A 361 -10.06 8.19 9.22
C GLY A 361 -10.21 7.08 8.17
N PRO A 362 -10.42 5.83 8.60
CA PRO A 362 -10.52 4.68 7.70
C PRO A 362 -11.64 4.90 6.69
N ARG A 363 -11.25 4.92 5.44
CA ARG A 363 -12.11 5.30 4.32
C ARG A 363 -13.22 4.29 4.14
N GLY A 364 -14.43 4.75 4.42
CA GLY A 364 -15.71 4.15 4.06
C GLY A 364 -15.94 2.73 4.58
N THR A 365 -17.06 2.58 5.18
CA THR A 365 -17.61 1.30 5.59
C THR A 365 -18.34 0.66 4.42
N ILE A 366 -18.59 -0.63 4.49
CA ILE A 366 -19.39 -1.41 3.55
C ILE A 366 -20.80 -1.52 4.12
N ASP A 367 -21.80 -1.01 3.39
CA ASP A 367 -23.20 -1.08 3.76
C ASP A 367 -23.90 -2.21 3.02
N LEU A 368 -24.05 -3.38 3.67
CA LEU A 368 -24.77 -4.52 3.12
C LEU A 368 -26.31 -4.30 2.98
N GLY A 369 -26.82 -3.19 3.46
CA GLY A 369 -28.21 -2.77 3.20
C GLY A 369 -28.43 -2.18 1.81
N LYS A 370 -27.32 -1.98 1.05
CA LYS A 370 -27.33 -1.49 -0.33
C LYS A 370 -26.78 -2.54 -1.28
N THR A 371 -27.10 -2.42 -2.55
CA THR A 371 -26.44 -3.20 -3.60
C THR A 371 -24.96 -2.78 -3.70
N LEU A 372 -24.08 -3.77 -3.62
CA LEU A 372 -22.63 -3.57 -3.72
C LEU A 372 -22.13 -3.98 -5.10
N THR A 373 -21.19 -3.23 -5.63
CA THR A 373 -20.43 -3.64 -6.81
C THR A 373 -19.25 -4.51 -6.36
N LEU A 374 -19.12 -5.69 -6.94
CA LEU A 374 -17.97 -6.56 -6.78
C LEU A 374 -17.18 -6.61 -8.08
N SER A 375 -15.87 -6.47 -8.03
CA SER A 375 -15.01 -6.89 -9.13
C SER A 375 -14.93 -8.41 -9.16
N ALA A 376 -14.94 -8.97 -10.35
CA ALA A 376 -14.86 -10.39 -10.61
C ALA A 376 -13.67 -10.69 -11.53
N TYR A 377 -12.91 -11.74 -11.20
CA TYR A 377 -11.80 -12.22 -12.01
C TYR A 377 -11.83 -13.75 -12.07
N GLY A 378 -11.92 -14.31 -13.27
CA GLY A 378 -11.92 -15.75 -13.49
C GLY A 378 -10.51 -16.32 -13.47
N GLU A 379 -10.22 -17.19 -12.49
CA GLU A 379 -8.87 -17.68 -12.24
C GLU A 379 -8.25 -18.36 -13.46
N TYR A 380 -9.02 -19.19 -14.13
CA TYR A 380 -8.54 -19.92 -15.30
C TYR A 380 -9.07 -19.39 -16.64
N THR A 381 -10.14 -18.60 -16.61
CA THR A 381 -10.66 -17.96 -17.84
C THR A 381 -9.99 -16.63 -18.16
N LYS A 382 -9.35 -16.02 -17.16
CA LYS A 382 -8.78 -14.66 -17.20
C LYS A 382 -9.80 -13.56 -17.57
N LYS A 383 -11.09 -13.91 -17.60
CA LYS A 383 -12.17 -12.92 -17.75
C LYS A 383 -12.23 -12.01 -16.56
N ALA A 384 -12.55 -10.75 -16.78
CA ALA A 384 -12.79 -9.80 -15.71
C ALA A 384 -14.12 -9.06 -15.91
N GLY A 385 -14.60 -8.42 -14.83
CA GLY A 385 -15.84 -7.67 -14.88
C GLY A 385 -16.41 -7.34 -13.53
N PHE A 386 -17.73 -7.17 -13.50
CA PHE A 386 -18.44 -6.75 -12.29
C PHE A 386 -19.68 -7.58 -12.05
N TYR A 387 -19.97 -7.79 -10.76
CA TYR A 387 -21.19 -8.40 -10.25
C TYR A 387 -21.85 -7.45 -9.26
N GLU A 388 -23.15 -7.53 -9.12
CA GLU A 388 -23.95 -6.88 -8.08
C GLU A 388 -24.25 -7.90 -6.98
N LEU A 389 -23.93 -7.55 -5.73
CA LEU A 389 -24.40 -8.25 -4.54
C LEU A 389 -25.52 -7.44 -3.91
N THR A 390 -26.75 -7.97 -3.97
CA THR A 390 -27.95 -7.32 -3.42
C THR A 390 -28.08 -7.59 -1.92
N PRO A 391 -28.86 -6.78 -1.16
CA PRO A 391 -29.03 -6.94 0.29
C PRO A 391 -29.60 -8.29 0.74
N ASP A 392 -30.36 -8.97 -0.12
CA ASP A 392 -30.86 -10.33 0.13
C ASP A 392 -29.80 -11.43 -0.06
N GLY A 393 -28.58 -11.06 -0.49
CA GLY A 393 -27.46 -11.97 -0.74
C GLY A 393 -27.47 -12.58 -2.13
N SER A 394 -28.33 -12.13 -3.05
CA SER A 394 -28.29 -12.54 -4.45
C SER A 394 -27.11 -11.93 -5.17
N LEU A 395 -26.42 -12.74 -5.97
CA LEU A 395 -25.26 -12.33 -6.77
C LEU A 395 -25.64 -12.37 -8.24
N LYS A 396 -25.56 -11.21 -8.92
CA LYS A 396 -25.95 -11.05 -10.32
C LYS A 396 -24.76 -10.59 -11.15
N GLU A 397 -24.47 -11.33 -12.23
CA GLU A 397 -23.50 -10.89 -13.23
C GLU A 397 -23.99 -9.62 -13.95
N VAL A 398 -23.13 -8.61 -13.98
CA VAL A 398 -23.38 -7.37 -14.74
C VAL A 398 -22.62 -7.40 -16.05
N VAL A 399 -21.32 -7.61 -15.99
CA VAL A 399 -20.44 -7.82 -17.14
C VAL A 399 -19.29 -8.73 -16.73
N PHE A 400 -18.95 -9.73 -17.56
CA PHE A 400 -17.84 -10.63 -17.31
C PHE A 400 -17.32 -11.18 -18.65
N GLU A 401 -16.21 -10.64 -19.14
CA GLU A 401 -15.73 -10.88 -20.50
C GLU A 401 -14.18 -10.88 -20.59
N ASP A 402 -13.65 -11.22 -21.77
CA ASP A 402 -12.21 -11.21 -22.05
C ASP A 402 -11.70 -9.76 -22.24
N ALA A 403 -11.76 -8.98 -21.16
CA ALA A 403 -11.32 -7.59 -21.11
C ALA A 403 -10.84 -7.26 -19.71
N ALA A 404 -9.98 -6.25 -19.57
CA ALA A 404 -9.62 -5.67 -18.29
C ALA A 404 -10.37 -4.35 -18.08
N PHE A 405 -10.73 -4.09 -16.82
CA PHE A 405 -11.51 -2.92 -16.42
C PHE A 405 -10.82 -2.20 -15.27
N SER A 406 -10.84 -0.86 -15.29
CA SER A 406 -10.55 -0.10 -14.07
C SER A 406 -11.74 -0.15 -13.11
N THR A 407 -11.47 0.06 -11.81
CA THR A 407 -12.55 0.23 -10.83
C THR A 407 -13.46 1.39 -11.25
N PRO A 408 -14.79 1.18 -11.35
CA PRO A 408 -15.69 2.23 -11.78
C PRO A 408 -15.82 3.33 -10.73
N ALA A 409 -15.77 4.58 -11.17
CA ALA A 409 -16.06 5.75 -10.34
C ALA A 409 -17.52 6.18 -10.56
N LYS A 410 -18.33 6.13 -9.52
CA LYS A 410 -19.73 6.56 -9.55
C LYS A 410 -19.84 8.07 -9.40
N ALA A 411 -20.72 8.69 -10.16
CA ALA A 411 -21.06 10.09 -9.97
C ALA A 411 -21.77 10.31 -8.62
N ALA A 412 -21.47 11.44 -7.94
CA ALA A 412 -22.01 11.72 -6.61
C ALA A 412 -23.56 11.88 -6.57
N LYS A 413 -24.16 12.30 -7.68
CA LYS A 413 -25.59 12.66 -7.75
C LYS A 413 -26.36 11.93 -8.86
N ALA A 414 -25.78 10.89 -9.45
CA ALA A 414 -26.41 10.12 -10.53
C ALA A 414 -25.93 8.67 -10.52
N ASP A 415 -26.72 7.75 -11.05
CA ASP A 415 -26.33 6.36 -11.29
C ASP A 415 -25.56 6.25 -12.62
N THR A 416 -24.47 7.01 -12.69
CA THR A 416 -23.58 7.08 -13.85
C THR A 416 -22.18 6.73 -13.40
N PHE A 417 -21.52 5.87 -14.15
CA PHE A 417 -20.19 5.35 -13.84
C PHE A 417 -19.19 5.72 -14.93
N LEU A 418 -17.98 6.08 -14.52
CA LEU A 418 -16.82 6.32 -15.36
C LEU A 418 -15.78 5.22 -15.10
N PHE A 419 -15.30 4.57 -16.16
CA PHE A 419 -14.29 3.52 -16.08
C PHE A 419 -13.55 3.37 -17.40
N THR A 420 -12.45 2.61 -17.41
CA THR A 420 -11.76 2.18 -18.62
C THR A 420 -12.04 0.71 -18.89
N ARG A 421 -12.10 0.35 -20.15
CA ARG A 421 -12.08 -1.03 -20.66
C ARG A 421 -10.94 -1.17 -21.66
N GLN A 422 -10.23 -2.27 -21.58
CA GLN A 422 -9.14 -2.55 -22.51
C GLN A 422 -9.06 -4.03 -22.85
N THR A 423 -8.49 -4.32 -24.00
CA THR A 423 -8.03 -5.64 -24.42
C THR A 423 -6.62 -5.53 -24.96
N PHE A 424 -6.01 -6.63 -25.35
CA PHE A 424 -4.69 -6.59 -26.00
C PHE A 424 -4.65 -5.62 -27.21
N THR A 425 -5.75 -5.52 -27.96
CA THR A 425 -5.88 -4.70 -29.18
C THR A 425 -6.76 -3.45 -29.00
N GLU A 426 -7.30 -3.21 -27.82
CA GLU A 426 -8.15 -2.07 -27.52
C GLU A 426 -7.51 -1.20 -26.43
N PHE A 427 -7.25 0.07 -26.76
CA PHE A 427 -6.69 1.04 -25.82
C PHE A 427 -7.65 1.30 -24.65
N PRO A 428 -7.17 1.52 -23.41
CA PRO A 428 -8.00 1.81 -22.24
C PRO A 428 -8.61 3.22 -22.28
N ASP A 429 -9.50 3.46 -23.23
CA ASP A 429 -10.28 4.69 -23.31
C ASP A 429 -11.34 4.78 -22.22
N LEU A 430 -11.67 6.02 -21.84
CA LEU A 430 -12.73 6.30 -20.88
C LEU A 430 -14.10 5.95 -21.45
N ARG A 431 -14.92 5.32 -20.63
CA ARG A 431 -16.29 4.94 -20.92
C ARG A 431 -17.23 5.44 -19.85
N VAL A 432 -18.41 5.86 -20.24
CA VAL A 432 -19.52 6.24 -19.37
C VAL A 432 -20.67 5.28 -19.57
N SER A 433 -21.25 4.80 -18.47
CA SER A 433 -22.39 3.89 -18.48
C SER A 433 -23.35 4.15 -17.32
N GLY A 434 -24.58 3.67 -17.46
CA GLY A 434 -25.45 3.39 -16.31
C GLY A 434 -25.00 2.14 -15.54
N PRO A 435 -25.80 1.69 -14.57
CA PRO A 435 -25.43 0.56 -13.68
C PRO A 435 -25.22 -0.79 -14.40
N ASN A 436 -25.78 -0.97 -15.59
CA ASN A 436 -25.67 -2.24 -16.32
C ASN A 436 -24.33 -2.47 -17.02
N PHE A 437 -23.47 -1.47 -17.14
CA PHE A 437 -22.15 -1.46 -17.81
C PHE A 437 -22.14 -1.96 -19.27
N LYS A 438 -23.22 -2.60 -19.76
CA LYS A 438 -23.28 -3.19 -21.10
C LYS A 438 -23.40 -2.15 -22.21
N ASP A 439 -24.05 -1.03 -21.91
CA ASP A 439 -24.28 0.07 -22.86
C ASP A 439 -23.26 1.20 -22.70
N ALA A 440 -22.05 0.84 -22.31
CA ALA A 440 -20.98 1.79 -22.05
C ALA A 440 -20.57 2.53 -23.31
N LYS A 441 -20.70 3.86 -23.30
CA LYS A 441 -20.25 4.73 -24.39
C LYS A 441 -18.80 5.13 -24.20
N LYS A 442 -17.98 4.87 -25.19
CA LYS A 442 -16.59 5.40 -25.30
C LYS A 442 -16.68 6.92 -25.48
N ILE A 443 -16.01 7.68 -24.61
CA ILE A 443 -16.04 9.15 -24.60
C ILE A 443 -14.66 9.78 -24.90
N THR A 444 -13.60 8.97 -25.00
CA THR A 444 -12.27 9.39 -25.44
C THR A 444 -11.81 8.53 -26.60
N ASP A 445 -10.88 9.05 -27.38
CA ASP A 445 -10.13 8.33 -28.41
C ASP A 445 -8.67 8.81 -28.33
N ILE A 446 -7.95 8.29 -27.33
CA ILE A 446 -6.64 8.84 -26.94
C ILE A 446 -5.53 8.32 -27.86
N ASN A 447 -5.67 7.10 -28.39
CA ASN A 447 -4.64 6.45 -29.19
C ASN A 447 -5.16 5.96 -30.56
N PRO A 448 -5.72 6.83 -31.44
CA PRO A 448 -6.29 6.42 -32.72
C PRO A 448 -5.24 5.88 -33.69
N GLN A 449 -3.98 6.30 -33.56
CA GLN A 449 -2.87 5.85 -34.40
C GLN A 449 -2.54 4.36 -34.21
N GLN A 450 -3.04 3.72 -33.17
CA GLN A 450 -2.86 2.27 -32.99
C GLN A 450 -3.42 1.46 -34.17
N ALA A 451 -4.39 2.01 -34.92
CA ALA A 451 -4.94 1.39 -36.13
C ALA A 451 -3.90 1.24 -37.26
N GLU A 452 -2.81 1.98 -37.25
CA GLU A 452 -1.71 1.92 -38.21
C GLU A 452 -0.78 0.72 -37.99
N TYR A 453 -0.87 0.04 -36.80
CA TYR A 453 -0.01 -1.07 -36.44
C TYR A 453 -0.68 -2.42 -36.69
N GLN A 454 0.13 -3.40 -37.01
CA GLN A 454 -0.33 -4.79 -37.13
C GLN A 454 -0.34 -5.46 -35.74
N TRP A 455 -1.49 -5.42 -35.11
CA TRP A 455 -1.73 -6.14 -33.86
C TRP A 455 -1.91 -7.64 -34.16
N GLY A 456 -1.29 -8.46 -33.34
CA GLY A 456 -1.55 -9.89 -33.33
C GLY A 456 -2.76 -10.24 -32.47
N ARG A 457 -2.76 -11.42 -31.90
CA ARG A 457 -3.75 -11.87 -30.90
C ARG A 457 -3.07 -12.60 -29.75
N ARG A 458 -3.67 -12.55 -28.58
CA ARG A 458 -3.25 -13.38 -27.43
C ARG A 458 -4.10 -14.65 -27.37
N VAL A 459 -3.46 -15.76 -26.99
CA VAL A 459 -4.08 -17.07 -26.77
C VAL A 459 -3.66 -17.58 -25.41
N LEU A 460 -4.62 -17.87 -24.56
CA LEU A 460 -4.40 -18.56 -23.29
C LEU A 460 -4.31 -20.07 -23.54
N PHE A 461 -3.35 -20.73 -22.90
CA PHE A 461 -3.23 -22.19 -22.98
C PHE A 461 -2.92 -22.79 -21.62
N ASP A 462 -3.42 -24.02 -21.40
CA ASP A 462 -3.16 -24.79 -20.18
C ASP A 462 -1.98 -25.73 -20.38
N TYR A 463 -1.17 -25.89 -19.34
CA TYR A 463 -0.15 -26.93 -19.27
C TYR A 463 0.01 -27.43 -17.82
N LYS A 464 0.80 -28.47 -17.63
CA LYS A 464 1.11 -29.00 -16.32
C LYS A 464 2.60 -29.08 -16.12
N ASN A 465 3.05 -28.73 -14.93
CA ASN A 465 4.42 -28.98 -14.54
C ASN A 465 4.64 -30.49 -14.21
N ARG A 466 5.86 -30.84 -13.90
CA ARG A 466 6.26 -32.21 -13.54
C ARG A 466 5.44 -32.81 -12.39
N ASP A 467 5.05 -31.96 -11.43
CA ASP A 467 4.29 -32.40 -10.27
C ASP A 467 2.78 -32.46 -10.54
N GLY A 468 2.36 -32.22 -11.79
CA GLY A 468 0.96 -32.25 -12.22
C GLY A 468 0.15 -30.99 -11.86
N VAL A 469 0.80 -29.94 -11.36
CA VAL A 469 0.15 -28.67 -11.07
C VAL A 469 -0.34 -28.04 -12.36
N ARG A 470 -1.62 -27.67 -12.41
CA ARG A 470 -2.21 -26.96 -13.55
C ARG A 470 -1.68 -25.53 -13.58
N LEU A 471 -1.09 -25.17 -14.70
CA LEU A 471 -0.52 -23.85 -14.98
C LEU A 471 -1.05 -23.35 -16.32
N GLN A 472 -0.91 -22.07 -16.56
CA GLN A 472 -1.31 -21.44 -17.80
C GLN A 472 -0.17 -20.64 -18.41
N GLY A 473 -0.30 -20.37 -19.70
CA GLY A 473 0.60 -19.46 -20.40
C GLY A 473 -0.18 -18.64 -21.41
N ILE A 474 0.39 -17.51 -21.76
CA ILE A 474 -0.13 -16.61 -22.80
C ILE A 474 0.81 -16.68 -24.01
N LEU A 475 0.25 -16.90 -25.19
CA LEU A 475 0.94 -16.70 -26.46
C LEU A 475 0.46 -15.39 -27.09
N ALA A 476 1.38 -14.55 -27.50
CA ALA A 476 1.07 -13.47 -28.43
C ALA A 476 1.51 -13.89 -29.84
N LEU A 477 0.54 -14.00 -30.73
CA LEU A 477 0.69 -14.54 -32.08
C LEU A 477 0.60 -13.42 -33.14
N PRO A 478 1.49 -13.38 -34.13
CA PRO A 478 1.38 -12.45 -35.24
C PRO A 478 0.15 -12.74 -36.13
N ARG A 479 -0.39 -11.70 -36.76
CA ARG A 479 -1.60 -11.78 -37.60
C ARG A 479 -1.48 -12.79 -38.74
N ARG A 480 -0.26 -12.96 -39.30
CA ARG A 480 0.01 -13.84 -40.46
C ARG A 480 0.06 -15.34 -40.14
N LEU A 481 -0.02 -15.71 -38.85
CA LEU A 481 -0.04 -17.14 -38.46
C LEU A 481 -1.39 -17.85 -38.70
N GLN A 482 -2.36 -17.18 -39.29
CA GLN A 482 -3.63 -17.81 -39.69
C GLN A 482 -3.46 -18.83 -40.83
N ASP A 483 -2.30 -18.85 -41.52
CA ASP A 483 -2.07 -19.64 -42.73
C ASP A 483 -1.11 -20.83 -42.53
N GLY A 484 -0.90 -21.33 -41.32
CA GLY A 484 -0.16 -22.58 -41.08
C GLY A 484 1.37 -22.50 -41.30
N ARG A 485 1.98 -21.33 -41.24
CA ARG A 485 3.45 -21.16 -41.32
C ARG A 485 4.07 -21.04 -39.94
N GLU A 486 5.15 -21.80 -39.71
CA GLU A 486 5.96 -21.74 -38.48
C GLU A 486 6.61 -20.36 -38.33
N ALA A 487 6.51 -19.77 -37.13
CA ALA A 487 7.18 -18.51 -36.78
C ALA A 487 8.34 -18.76 -35.81
N ALA A 488 9.33 -17.88 -35.80
CA ALA A 488 10.39 -17.88 -34.81
C ALA A 488 9.83 -17.43 -33.45
N ASN A 489 10.32 -17.97 -32.35
CA ASN A 489 9.83 -17.68 -31.00
C ASN A 489 10.87 -16.90 -30.19
N ASP A 490 10.41 -15.86 -29.51
CA ASP A 490 11.13 -15.10 -28.49
C ASP A 490 10.30 -15.15 -27.19
N ARG A 491 10.91 -15.11 -26.01
CA ARG A 491 10.22 -15.38 -24.74
C ARG A 491 10.71 -14.57 -23.57
N ASP A 492 9.77 -14.11 -22.77
CA ASP A 492 9.98 -13.60 -21.43
C ASP A 492 9.52 -14.57 -20.35
N VAL A 493 10.20 -14.55 -19.21
CA VAL A 493 9.87 -15.37 -18.04
C VAL A 493 9.62 -14.45 -16.84
N LEU A 494 8.36 -14.06 -16.62
CA LEU A 494 7.93 -13.39 -15.38
C LEU A 494 6.53 -13.87 -14.95
N ARG A 495 6.36 -14.13 -13.67
CA ARG A 495 5.16 -14.72 -13.09
C ARG A 495 3.94 -13.79 -13.02
N GLU A 496 4.14 -12.48 -12.90
CA GLU A 496 3.06 -11.54 -12.59
C GLU A 496 2.18 -11.18 -13.80
N GLU A 497 2.48 -11.67 -14.97
CA GLU A 497 1.92 -11.14 -16.23
C GLU A 497 0.67 -11.87 -16.75
N LEU A 498 0.21 -12.96 -16.14
CA LEU A 498 -1.03 -13.61 -16.59
C LEU A 498 -2.29 -12.75 -16.35
N ALA A 499 -2.27 -11.87 -15.36
CA ALA A 499 -3.31 -10.85 -15.19
C ALA A 499 -3.36 -9.88 -16.37
N GLU A 500 -2.29 -9.80 -17.16
CA GLU A 500 -2.18 -8.94 -18.34
C GLU A 500 -2.80 -9.52 -19.61
N HIS A 501 -3.42 -10.72 -19.56
CA HIS A 501 -4.00 -11.34 -20.77
C HIS A 501 -4.86 -10.37 -21.58
N ALA A 502 -5.68 -9.59 -20.92
CA ALA A 502 -6.54 -8.58 -21.51
C ALA A 502 -5.96 -7.15 -21.46
N SER A 503 -4.74 -6.95 -20.96
CA SER A 503 -4.16 -5.62 -20.85
C SER A 503 -3.59 -5.14 -22.20
N HIS A 504 -3.80 -3.85 -22.49
CA HIS A 504 -3.19 -3.19 -23.64
C HIS A 504 -1.71 -2.93 -23.37
N SER A 505 -0.86 -3.30 -24.33
CA SER A 505 0.57 -2.98 -24.31
C SER A 505 0.88 -1.98 -25.43
N ALA A 506 1.27 -0.75 -25.07
CA ALA A 506 1.65 0.26 -26.06
C ALA A 506 2.93 -0.14 -26.80
N PRO A 507 3.02 0.06 -28.12
CA PRO A 507 4.27 -0.11 -28.85
C PRO A 507 5.32 0.86 -28.32
N SER A 508 6.54 0.39 -28.09
CA SER A 508 7.66 1.21 -27.67
C SER A 508 8.92 0.84 -28.46
N TYR A 509 9.63 1.83 -28.96
CA TYR A 509 10.96 1.64 -29.58
C TYR A 509 12.07 1.50 -28.54
N LEU A 510 11.85 2.01 -27.35
CA LEU A 510 12.71 1.74 -26.22
C LEU A 510 12.32 0.37 -25.72
N THR A 511 13.09 -0.63 -26.10
CA THR A 511 13.02 -1.94 -25.46
C THR A 511 13.34 -1.72 -23.99
N GLY A 512 12.30 -1.45 -23.21
CA GLY A 512 12.40 -1.47 -21.78
C GLY A 512 12.87 -2.85 -21.34
N MET A 513 13.21 -2.93 -20.11
CA MET A 513 13.54 -4.17 -19.45
C MET A 513 12.23 -4.96 -19.26
N GLY A 514 11.92 -5.83 -20.16
CA GLY A 514 10.70 -6.64 -20.14
C GLY A 514 10.22 -7.01 -21.54
N SER A 515 9.27 -7.91 -21.64
CA SER A 515 8.74 -8.34 -22.91
C SER A 515 7.99 -7.22 -23.61
N MET A 516 8.29 -7.05 -24.86
CA MET A 516 7.56 -6.18 -25.77
C MET A 516 6.78 -7.07 -26.77
N PRO A 517 5.69 -7.73 -26.32
CA PRO A 517 4.98 -8.69 -27.15
C PRO A 517 4.61 -8.14 -28.51
N ILE A 518 4.24 -6.85 -28.56
CA ILE A 518 3.80 -6.20 -29.80
C ILE A 518 4.96 -6.00 -30.77
N GLN A 519 6.14 -5.59 -30.31
CA GLN A 519 7.31 -5.42 -31.17
C GLN A 519 7.73 -6.75 -31.79
N ALA A 520 7.86 -7.78 -30.99
CA ALA A 520 8.21 -9.12 -31.45
C ALA A 520 7.14 -9.66 -32.43
N VAL A 521 5.87 -9.54 -32.06
CA VAL A 521 4.74 -9.97 -32.88
C VAL A 521 4.69 -9.21 -34.22
N SER A 522 4.94 -7.90 -34.24
CA SER A 522 4.98 -7.11 -35.47
C SER A 522 6.12 -7.52 -36.42
N GLN A 523 7.20 -8.07 -35.89
CA GLN A 523 8.33 -8.63 -36.61
C GLN A 523 8.13 -10.11 -37.01
N GLY A 524 7.01 -10.70 -36.64
CA GLY A 524 6.66 -12.09 -36.97
C GLY A 524 7.10 -13.12 -35.96
N TYR A 525 7.58 -12.70 -34.78
CA TYR A 525 7.87 -13.63 -33.67
C TYR A 525 6.60 -14.00 -32.88
N ILE A 526 6.64 -15.17 -32.26
CA ILE A 526 5.68 -15.57 -31.23
C ILE A 526 6.34 -15.33 -29.87
N THR A 527 5.66 -14.62 -28.98
CA THR A 527 6.09 -14.50 -27.59
C THR A 527 5.24 -15.38 -26.68
N MET A 528 5.85 -15.95 -25.63
CA MET A 528 5.18 -16.76 -24.63
C MET A 528 5.52 -16.26 -23.22
N LEU A 529 4.48 -16.10 -22.41
CA LEU A 529 4.57 -15.80 -20.99
C LEU A 529 3.98 -17.00 -20.22
N PRO A 530 4.80 -17.89 -19.66
CA PRO A 530 4.32 -19.02 -18.88
C PRO A 530 4.15 -18.65 -17.41
N ASP A 531 3.14 -19.18 -16.75
CA ASP A 531 3.04 -19.18 -15.29
C ASP A 531 4.10 -20.10 -14.67
N ILE A 532 4.59 -19.78 -13.49
CA ILE A 532 5.61 -20.57 -12.82
C ILE A 532 5.16 -20.89 -11.39
N HIS A 533 5.20 -22.18 -11.05
CA HIS A 533 4.93 -22.63 -9.69
C HIS A 533 6.24 -22.73 -8.91
N PHE A 534 6.43 -21.82 -7.96
CA PHE A 534 7.63 -21.77 -7.15
C PHE A 534 7.49 -22.53 -5.83
N ARG A 535 8.57 -23.23 -5.46
CA ARG A 535 8.74 -23.84 -4.14
C ARG A 535 9.93 -23.20 -3.43
N THR A 536 9.83 -23.08 -2.12
CA THR A 536 10.94 -22.58 -1.30
C THR A 536 12.20 -23.42 -1.51
N GLY A 537 13.32 -22.78 -1.81
CA GLY A 537 14.64 -23.40 -1.98
C GLY A 537 14.91 -24.02 -3.36
N SER A 538 14.00 -23.88 -4.34
CA SER A 538 14.16 -24.46 -5.68
C SER A 538 13.73 -23.55 -6.83
N SER A 539 13.63 -22.25 -6.60
CA SER A 539 13.02 -21.30 -7.54
C SER A 539 13.58 -21.33 -8.96
N HIS A 540 14.90 -21.43 -9.13
CA HIS A 540 15.52 -21.52 -10.46
C HIS A 540 15.23 -22.85 -11.17
N SER A 541 15.24 -23.96 -10.42
CA SER A 541 14.87 -25.28 -10.96
C SER A 541 13.40 -25.31 -11.33
N ASP A 542 12.54 -24.64 -10.56
CA ASP A 542 11.11 -24.53 -10.84
C ASP A 542 10.85 -23.66 -12.10
N MET A 543 11.61 -22.56 -12.28
CA MET A 543 11.58 -21.80 -13.54
C MET A 543 11.96 -22.68 -14.75
N LEU A 544 13.09 -23.37 -14.68
CA LEU A 544 13.55 -24.24 -15.76
C LEU A 544 12.47 -25.26 -16.12
N GLU A 545 11.94 -25.95 -15.13
CA GLU A 545 10.97 -27.03 -15.31
C GLU A 545 9.65 -26.52 -15.89
N CYS A 546 9.10 -25.43 -15.33
CA CYS A 546 7.85 -24.85 -15.82
C CYS A 546 7.99 -24.28 -17.24
N VAL A 547 9.10 -23.57 -17.53
CA VAL A 547 9.37 -23.05 -18.87
C VAL A 547 9.53 -24.16 -19.90
N GLU A 548 10.28 -25.22 -19.59
CA GLU A 548 10.39 -26.37 -20.50
C GLU A 548 9.05 -27.08 -20.73
N ALA A 549 8.22 -27.21 -19.69
CA ALA A 549 6.90 -27.82 -19.81
C ALA A 549 5.97 -26.98 -20.71
N ALA A 550 5.97 -25.67 -20.52
CA ALA A 550 5.21 -24.74 -21.35
C ALA A 550 5.68 -24.76 -22.82
N VAL A 551 7.01 -24.81 -23.04
CA VAL A 551 7.59 -24.92 -24.38
C VAL A 551 7.13 -26.19 -25.08
N LYS A 552 7.24 -27.34 -24.42
CA LYS A 552 6.78 -28.63 -24.98
C LYS A 552 5.32 -28.53 -25.39
N LYS A 553 4.49 -27.91 -24.54
CA LYS A 553 3.08 -27.70 -24.85
C LYS A 553 2.87 -26.82 -26.11
N VAL A 554 3.61 -25.75 -26.27
CA VAL A 554 3.50 -24.87 -27.43
C VAL A 554 4.00 -25.54 -28.71
N ILE A 555 5.03 -26.41 -28.63
CA ILE A 555 5.47 -27.25 -29.75
C ILE A 555 4.36 -28.25 -30.12
N GLU A 556 3.75 -28.96 -29.16
CA GLU A 556 2.61 -29.85 -29.37
C GLU A 556 1.42 -29.15 -30.06
N MET A 557 1.19 -27.90 -29.72
CA MET A 557 0.15 -27.06 -30.34
C MET A 557 0.50 -26.61 -31.77
N GLY A 558 1.71 -26.91 -32.26
CA GLY A 558 2.15 -26.56 -33.61
C GLY A 558 2.56 -25.09 -33.80
N TYR A 559 2.75 -24.32 -32.70
CA TYR A 559 3.14 -22.91 -32.78
C TYR A 559 4.65 -22.67 -32.77
N ALA A 560 5.46 -23.65 -32.39
CA ALA A 560 6.90 -23.49 -32.20
C ALA A 560 7.73 -24.51 -32.94
N ASP A 561 8.74 -24.05 -33.69
CA ASP A 561 9.82 -24.88 -34.20
C ASP A 561 10.81 -25.17 -33.06
N PRO A 562 11.03 -26.43 -32.68
CA PRO A 562 11.91 -26.78 -31.57
C PRO A 562 13.37 -26.34 -31.74
N LYS A 563 13.79 -25.99 -32.96
CA LYS A 563 15.14 -25.53 -33.27
C LYS A 563 15.30 -24.01 -33.23
N ARG A 564 14.19 -23.27 -33.06
CA ARG A 564 14.16 -21.80 -33.21
C ARG A 564 13.53 -21.12 -32.00
N ILE A 565 13.88 -21.59 -30.81
CA ILE A 565 13.33 -21.10 -29.54
C ILE A 565 14.40 -20.37 -28.78
N GLY A 566 14.18 -19.11 -28.43
CA GLY A 566 15.00 -18.33 -27.51
C GLY A 566 14.33 -18.22 -26.14
N VAL A 567 15.12 -17.95 -25.10
CA VAL A 567 14.67 -17.56 -23.78
C VAL A 567 15.39 -16.27 -23.37
N HIS A 568 14.64 -15.32 -22.85
CA HIS A 568 15.24 -14.13 -22.27
C HIS A 568 14.47 -13.67 -21.05
N GLY A 569 15.10 -12.83 -20.25
CA GLY A 569 14.48 -12.22 -19.09
C GLY A 569 15.30 -11.06 -18.55
N HIS A 570 14.66 -10.26 -17.71
CA HIS A 570 15.28 -9.11 -17.05
C HIS A 570 15.22 -9.25 -15.53
N SER A 571 16.22 -8.71 -14.82
CA SER A 571 16.32 -8.77 -13.37
C SER A 571 16.21 -10.22 -12.88
N TYR A 572 15.24 -10.58 -12.07
CA TYR A 572 15.00 -11.97 -11.65
C TYR A 572 14.72 -12.93 -12.83
N GLY A 573 14.03 -12.45 -13.87
CA GLY A 573 13.88 -13.19 -15.12
C GLY A 573 15.20 -13.37 -15.87
N GLY A 574 16.11 -12.39 -15.81
CA GLY A 574 17.48 -12.49 -16.36
C GLY A 574 18.32 -13.54 -15.63
N GLU A 575 18.22 -13.60 -14.31
CA GLU A 575 18.80 -14.65 -13.47
C GLU A 575 18.28 -16.03 -13.87
N GLY A 576 16.96 -16.18 -14.03
CA GLY A 576 16.33 -17.40 -14.53
C GLY A 576 16.77 -17.78 -15.95
N ALA A 577 16.86 -16.80 -16.86
CA ALA A 577 17.31 -17.04 -18.23
C ALA A 577 18.77 -17.55 -18.26
N ALA A 578 19.66 -16.96 -17.45
CA ALA A 578 21.04 -17.43 -17.31
C ALA A 578 21.10 -18.88 -16.79
N PHE A 579 20.33 -19.18 -15.74
CA PHE A 579 20.25 -20.54 -15.20
C PHE A 579 19.74 -21.55 -16.24
N ILE A 580 18.64 -21.22 -16.93
CA ILE A 580 18.05 -22.06 -17.98
C ILE A 580 19.07 -22.29 -19.09
N GLY A 581 19.78 -21.25 -19.55
CA GLY A 581 20.79 -21.34 -20.60
C GLY A 581 21.95 -22.28 -20.30
N THR A 582 22.32 -22.41 -19.01
CA THR A 582 23.38 -23.33 -18.57
C THR A 582 22.92 -24.77 -18.38
N ARG A 583 21.60 -25.02 -18.23
CA ARG A 583 21.06 -26.32 -17.85
C ARG A 583 20.20 -26.99 -18.94
N SER A 584 19.63 -26.22 -19.85
CA SER A 584 18.75 -26.72 -20.91
C SER A 584 19.42 -26.62 -22.29
N LYS A 585 19.21 -27.64 -23.13
CA LYS A 585 19.61 -27.63 -24.55
C LYS A 585 18.45 -27.28 -25.48
N MET A 586 17.30 -26.91 -24.91
CA MET A 586 16.08 -26.64 -25.66
C MET A 586 16.12 -25.29 -26.39
N PHE A 587 16.97 -24.37 -25.96
CA PHE A 587 17.01 -23.00 -26.41
C PHE A 587 18.19 -22.72 -27.34
N ALA A 588 17.90 -22.17 -28.51
CA ALA A 588 18.90 -21.79 -29.51
C ALA A 588 19.59 -20.46 -29.18
N ALA A 589 18.95 -19.62 -28.38
CA ALA A 589 19.45 -18.34 -27.92
C ALA A 589 19.02 -18.03 -26.49
N VAL A 590 19.87 -17.31 -25.74
CA VAL A 590 19.62 -16.89 -24.39
C VAL A 590 19.94 -15.40 -24.26
N GLY A 591 18.98 -14.61 -23.79
CA GLY A 591 19.16 -13.20 -23.47
C GLY A 591 19.04 -12.99 -21.96
N MET A 592 20.09 -12.46 -21.33
CA MET A 592 20.10 -12.10 -19.92
C MET A 592 20.24 -10.57 -19.77
N GLY A 593 19.24 -9.95 -19.15
CA GLY A 593 19.28 -8.53 -18.80
C GLY A 593 19.33 -8.32 -17.28
N ALA A 594 20.38 -7.67 -16.77
CA ALA A 594 20.54 -7.26 -15.37
C ALA A 594 20.25 -8.39 -14.34
N GLY A 595 20.54 -9.64 -14.70
CA GLY A 595 20.37 -10.79 -13.79
C GLY A 595 21.54 -10.90 -12.81
N VAL A 596 21.23 -11.29 -11.59
CA VAL A 596 22.23 -11.64 -10.58
C VAL A 596 22.72 -13.07 -10.85
N THR A 597 24.01 -13.26 -11.06
CA THR A 597 24.58 -14.59 -11.36
C THR A 597 25.43 -15.17 -10.23
N ASP A 598 25.88 -14.35 -9.30
CA ASP A 598 26.51 -14.78 -8.06
C ASP A 598 25.67 -14.40 -6.85
N LEU A 599 24.75 -15.27 -6.48
CA LEU A 599 23.84 -15.08 -5.36
C LEU A 599 24.56 -15.04 -4.01
N THR A 600 25.75 -15.60 -3.89
CA THR A 600 26.55 -15.54 -2.64
C THR A 600 27.10 -14.14 -2.44
N SER A 601 27.59 -13.52 -3.51
CA SER A 601 28.05 -12.14 -3.51
C SER A 601 26.89 -11.16 -3.26
N ASP A 602 25.78 -11.36 -3.94
CA ASP A 602 24.57 -10.54 -3.78
C ASP A 602 23.98 -10.62 -2.37
N PHE A 603 23.96 -11.81 -1.76
CA PHE A 603 23.50 -12.02 -0.39
C PHE A 603 24.13 -11.08 0.62
N SER A 604 25.41 -10.75 0.44
CA SER A 604 26.15 -9.87 1.33
C SER A 604 26.05 -8.38 0.98
N GLN A 605 25.32 -8.03 -0.09
CA GLN A 605 25.19 -6.63 -0.51
C GLN A 605 24.05 -5.91 0.20
N SER A 606 24.28 -4.65 0.51
CA SER A 606 23.28 -3.70 0.95
C SER A 606 22.87 -2.81 -0.23
N TRP A 607 21.65 -2.98 -0.72
CA TRP A 607 21.11 -2.17 -1.81
C TRP A 607 20.56 -0.85 -1.26
N GLY A 608 21.44 0.13 -1.08
CA GLY A 608 21.09 1.41 -0.45
C GLY A 608 19.88 2.12 -1.04
N TRP A 609 19.63 2.00 -2.34
CA TRP A 609 18.52 2.64 -3.05
C TRP A 609 17.15 2.03 -2.73
N THR A 610 17.08 0.84 -2.14
CA THR A 610 15.82 0.16 -1.80
C THR A 610 15.28 0.50 -0.42
N TYR A 611 16.05 1.19 0.41
CA TYR A 611 15.61 1.66 1.74
C TYR A 611 14.65 2.84 1.65
N GLN A 612 13.80 2.87 0.62
CA GLN A 612 12.86 3.95 0.48
C GLN A 612 11.72 3.90 1.51
N VAL A 613 11.67 4.98 2.28
CA VAL A 613 10.55 5.85 2.62
C VAL A 613 9.35 5.25 3.37
N ASN A 614 9.02 3.98 3.31
CA ASN A 614 7.76 3.47 3.88
C ASN A 614 7.91 2.52 5.07
N GLY A 615 9.05 2.54 5.78
CA GLY A 615 9.22 1.69 6.97
C GLY A 615 9.21 0.19 6.67
N GLY A 616 9.22 -0.19 5.39
CA GLY A 616 9.41 -1.56 4.97
C GLY A 616 10.87 -1.96 5.07
N SER A 617 11.15 -3.22 5.30
CA SER A 617 12.46 -3.80 5.06
C SER A 617 12.82 -3.49 3.60
N GLY A 618 13.77 -2.60 3.41
CA GLY A 618 14.31 -2.36 2.09
C GLY A 618 14.85 -3.70 1.57
N ALA A 619 14.59 -4.00 0.31
CA ALA A 619 15.22 -5.13 -0.30
C ALA A 619 16.74 -4.93 -0.23
N ASN A 620 17.42 -5.85 0.37
CA ASN A 620 18.85 -6.02 0.28
C ASN A 620 19.13 -7.42 -0.23
N GLY A 621 20.37 -7.74 -0.51
CA GLY A 621 20.73 -9.07 -0.99
C GLY A 621 20.22 -10.18 -0.07
N ASN A 622 20.27 -9.98 1.23
CA ASN A 622 19.79 -10.95 2.24
C ASN A 622 18.28 -11.18 2.14
N ASP A 623 17.49 -10.12 2.10
CA ASP A 623 16.01 -10.23 2.01
C ASP A 623 15.60 -10.78 0.65
N TYR A 624 16.21 -10.30 -0.45
CA TYR A 624 16.01 -10.80 -1.80
C TYR A 624 16.25 -12.32 -1.86
N TYR A 625 17.37 -12.77 -1.33
CA TYR A 625 17.77 -14.16 -1.35
C TYR A 625 16.86 -15.04 -0.50
N ILE A 626 16.63 -14.69 0.76
CA ILE A 626 15.90 -15.55 1.70
C ILE A 626 14.39 -15.49 1.46
N TYR A 627 13.81 -14.27 1.48
CA TYR A 627 12.36 -14.06 1.53
C TYR A 627 11.78 -13.43 0.27
N GLY A 628 12.61 -12.72 -0.50
CA GLY A 628 12.21 -12.02 -1.70
C GLY A 628 12.08 -12.95 -2.91
N GLN A 629 12.44 -12.46 -4.10
CA GLN A 629 12.31 -13.21 -5.35
C GLN A 629 13.16 -14.49 -5.37
N GLY A 630 14.28 -14.54 -4.64
CA GLY A 630 15.13 -15.74 -4.54
C GLY A 630 14.44 -16.93 -3.89
N ARG A 631 13.57 -16.72 -2.91
CA ARG A 631 12.76 -17.77 -2.23
C ARG A 631 13.55 -18.91 -1.60
N TRP A 632 14.81 -18.69 -1.21
CA TRP A 632 15.63 -19.76 -0.65
C TRP A 632 15.23 -20.18 0.77
N GLY A 633 14.68 -19.28 1.57
CA GLY A 633 14.24 -19.55 2.94
C GLY A 633 15.36 -19.69 3.97
N VAL A 634 16.60 -19.80 3.52
CA VAL A 634 17.82 -19.98 4.34
C VAL A 634 18.97 -19.22 3.71
N SER A 635 20.02 -18.93 4.50
CA SER A 635 21.25 -18.30 3.98
C SER A 635 22.07 -19.28 3.13
N PRO A 636 22.96 -18.80 2.24
CA PRO A 636 23.78 -19.64 1.37
C PRO A 636 24.61 -20.70 2.11
N GLY A 637 25.11 -20.36 3.30
CA GLY A 637 25.93 -21.28 4.12
C GLY A 637 25.15 -22.41 4.80
N THR A 638 23.81 -22.34 4.84
CA THR A 638 22.95 -23.34 5.51
C THR A 638 22.33 -24.34 4.53
N ILE A 639 22.52 -24.18 3.22
CA ILE A 639 21.97 -25.10 2.21
C ILE A 639 22.74 -26.41 2.27
N PRO A 640 22.08 -27.56 2.51
CA PRO A 640 22.73 -28.87 2.49
C PRO A 640 23.40 -29.15 1.14
N SER A 641 24.54 -29.84 1.13
CA SER A 641 25.28 -30.18 -0.10
C SER A 641 24.47 -31.01 -1.10
N SER A 642 23.47 -31.75 -0.65
CA SER A 642 22.54 -32.52 -1.50
C SER A 642 21.64 -31.66 -2.39
N THR A 643 21.43 -30.39 -2.05
CA THR A 643 20.65 -29.43 -2.86
C THR A 643 21.53 -28.51 -3.71
N ALA A 644 22.85 -28.73 -3.68
CA ALA A 644 23.81 -27.89 -4.41
C ALA A 644 23.66 -27.96 -5.95
N SER A 645 22.99 -28.99 -6.50
CA SER A 645 22.68 -29.09 -7.93
C SER A 645 21.67 -28.05 -8.42
N SER A 646 20.92 -27.42 -7.50
CA SER A 646 19.98 -26.34 -7.79
C SER A 646 20.57 -24.93 -7.56
N ARG A 647 21.85 -24.83 -7.22
CA ARG A 647 22.55 -23.54 -7.15
C ARG A 647 22.79 -23.01 -8.56
N PRO A 648 22.61 -21.71 -8.80
CA PRO A 648 22.95 -21.08 -10.07
C PRO A 648 24.44 -21.17 -10.37
#